data_af2b95be53fb5c1abd6ccc355c373a79
#
_entry.id   af2b95be53fb5c1abd6ccc355c373a79
#
_cell.length_a   1.000
_cell.length_b   1.000
_cell.length_c   1.000
_cell.angle_alpha   90.00
_cell.angle_beta   90.00
_cell.angle_gamma   90.00
#
_symmetry.space_group_name_H-M   'P 1'
#
loop_
_entity.id
_entity.type
_entity.pdbx_description
1 polymer ?
#
loop_
_entity_poly.entity_id
_entity_poly.type
_entity_poly.pdbx_seq_one_letter_code
_entity_poly.pdbx_strand_id
1 'polypeptide(L)'
;MYDHLEVEKKWQKYWADHETFKTDVWDFSKPKFYALDMFPYPSGVGLHAGHPEGYTATDIVSRMKRMQGYNVLHPMGYDSFGLPAEQYAVQTGNNPNGFTQTNIKTFTKQLQELGFDYDWSKMIATSDPEFYHWTQWIFKQLYKDGYAKYVDMPVNWCEELGTVLSNDEVIDGKSERGGYPVIRKNMKQLCIDQAAFAERLLEGLNEIDWPESTKEMQRNWIGRSTGVEVQFEIVGGGKFSIFTTCIETIYGITFMVLAPDGDLVQELMPRIKNQEEIKAYIQETVSKSEMDRTELNKGKTGCRLEGIKAINPVNGREVEVFIGDFVLANYGTGAVMAVPSHDQRDFEYAIAHNIDRIQVIEGQDVSEHAFEKQDYLGKGCKLINSEEFTGLTVEEAKVAITKKLVDMGIAKETVNYRFREWIFARQRYWGEPVPIVHLEDGTDYVLPDEELPLILPELEDYKGHNGKAPLENATEWKQYNQNGVKGVRETSTMPGSAGSSWYYLRYIDPHNDKQLADPELLKHWMPVDLYVGGPEHAVGHLMYSRIWNNYLYDKGIVACKEPFKKLVHQGMILGENGIKMGKRFPKYVVNPSDIVKKYGADTLRLYEMFMGPLEQSKPWSMAGCDGARRWIDRVYRLFIESGKITDTNDGKLDKVYNQTVKKVTEDYESLGFNTAISQMMIFVNEAYKADTVYKPYAEGIVKMLSCITPHIGEEMWQLLGHESTIAYEPWPTYDEAKLVEDTITCVVQVNGKVRGKFEAAVGSSNEELQKQAMELETVQRQLEGKTIRKVIVVKGKVVNIVAN
;
A
#
# COMPACT_ATOMS: atom_id res chain seq x y z
N MET A 1 1.39 -21.39 38.29
CA MET A 1 2.05 -20.90 37.04
C MET A 1 1.46 -21.73 35.91
N TYR A 2 0.81 -21.09 34.94
CA TYR A 2 0.19 -21.82 33.84
C TYR A 2 1.20 -22.29 32.80
N ASP A 3 0.95 -23.48 32.24
CA ASP A 3 1.73 -24.02 31.15
C ASP A 3 1.13 -23.56 29.81
N HIS A 4 1.84 -22.65 29.11
CA HIS A 4 1.36 -22.10 27.85
C HIS A 4 1.21 -23.17 26.78
N LEU A 5 2.07 -24.20 26.74
CA LEU A 5 2.00 -25.23 25.72
C LEU A 5 0.74 -26.10 25.86
N GLU A 6 0.31 -26.39 27.10
CA GLU A 6 -0.91 -27.15 27.35
C GLU A 6 -2.15 -26.29 27.10
N VAL A 7 -2.15 -25.04 27.60
CA VAL A 7 -3.27 -24.11 27.44
C VAL A 7 -3.53 -23.76 25.98
N GLU A 8 -2.47 -23.45 25.22
CA GLU A 8 -2.59 -23.11 23.79
C GLU A 8 -3.13 -24.29 22.98
N LYS A 9 -2.62 -25.51 23.17
CA LYS A 9 -3.13 -26.70 22.50
C LYS A 9 -4.59 -26.99 22.82
N LYS A 10 -4.97 -26.83 24.09
CA LYS A 10 -6.35 -27.02 24.56
C LYS A 10 -7.32 -26.12 23.80
N TRP A 11 -7.02 -24.82 23.74
CA TRP A 11 -7.92 -23.85 23.14
C TRP A 11 -7.90 -23.86 21.62
N GLN A 12 -6.76 -24.07 20.99
CA GLN A 12 -6.67 -24.30 19.53
C GLN A 12 -7.52 -25.49 19.11
N LYS A 13 -7.45 -26.60 19.88
CA LYS A 13 -8.31 -27.77 19.65
C LYS A 13 -9.80 -27.43 19.85
N TYR A 14 -10.13 -26.71 20.91
CA TYR A 14 -11.51 -26.28 21.18
C TYR A 14 -12.08 -25.48 20.01
N TRP A 15 -11.38 -24.45 19.55
CA TRP A 15 -11.82 -23.62 18.44
C TRP A 15 -11.98 -24.40 17.14
N ALA A 16 -11.09 -25.34 16.86
CA ALA A 16 -11.19 -26.20 15.69
C ALA A 16 -12.39 -27.14 15.76
N ASP A 17 -12.58 -27.83 16.92
CA ASP A 17 -13.65 -28.82 17.10
C ASP A 17 -15.04 -28.15 17.06
N HIS A 18 -15.17 -26.91 17.50
CA HIS A 18 -16.43 -26.16 17.56
C HIS A 18 -16.62 -25.18 16.39
N GLU A 19 -15.69 -25.11 15.44
CA GLU A 19 -15.70 -24.12 14.35
C GLU A 19 -16.02 -22.71 14.89
N THR A 20 -15.38 -22.33 16.02
CA THR A 20 -15.71 -21.15 16.83
C THR A 20 -15.78 -19.85 16.01
N PHE A 21 -14.91 -19.70 15.03
CA PHE A 21 -14.78 -18.49 14.22
C PHE A 21 -15.37 -18.60 12.81
N LYS A 22 -16.15 -19.66 12.56
CA LYS A 22 -16.85 -19.83 11.29
C LYS A 22 -17.94 -18.79 11.16
N THR A 23 -17.96 -18.12 10.03
CA THR A 23 -18.91 -17.03 9.74
C THR A 23 -20.12 -17.59 8.99
N ASP A 24 -21.33 -17.36 9.53
CA ASP A 24 -22.53 -17.50 8.73
C ASP A 24 -22.67 -16.28 7.82
N VAL A 25 -22.23 -16.41 6.58
CA VAL A 25 -22.24 -15.28 5.63
C VAL A 25 -23.64 -14.86 5.20
N TRP A 26 -24.66 -15.69 5.46
CA TRP A 26 -26.06 -15.42 5.18
C TRP A 26 -26.83 -14.81 6.37
N ASP A 27 -26.20 -14.67 7.53
CA ASP A 27 -26.81 -13.97 8.66
C ASP A 27 -26.73 -12.45 8.48
N PHE A 28 -27.75 -11.89 7.84
CA PHE A 28 -27.89 -10.44 7.61
C PHE A 28 -28.58 -9.72 8.78
N SER A 29 -28.92 -10.44 9.85
CA SER A 29 -29.60 -9.87 11.04
C SER A 29 -28.68 -8.98 11.88
N LYS A 30 -27.37 -9.16 11.77
CA LYS A 30 -26.32 -8.41 12.44
C LYS A 30 -25.60 -7.48 11.49
N PRO A 31 -25.05 -6.35 11.99
CA PRO A 31 -24.14 -5.55 11.18
C PRO A 31 -22.90 -6.37 10.80
N LYS A 32 -22.48 -6.25 9.54
CA LYS A 32 -21.30 -6.96 9.07
C LYS A 32 -20.00 -6.25 9.46
N PHE A 33 -18.94 -7.01 9.66
CA PHE A 33 -17.59 -6.49 9.70
C PHE A 33 -16.66 -7.43 8.94
N TYR A 34 -16.11 -6.95 7.84
CA TYR A 34 -15.16 -7.68 7.01
C TYR A 34 -13.74 -7.20 7.31
N ALA A 35 -13.01 -7.97 8.08
CA ALA A 35 -11.61 -7.75 8.39
C ALA A 35 -10.73 -8.57 7.42
N LEU A 36 -9.73 -7.94 6.84
CA LEU A 36 -8.88 -8.58 5.85
C LEU A 36 -7.41 -8.26 6.07
N ASP A 37 -6.59 -9.29 6.05
CA ASP A 37 -5.14 -9.18 5.96
C ASP A 37 -4.67 -9.35 4.52
N MET A 38 -3.59 -8.68 4.14
CA MET A 38 -2.90 -9.05 2.91
C MET A 38 -2.35 -10.47 3.07
N PHE A 39 -2.88 -11.39 2.28
CA PHE A 39 -2.54 -12.80 2.42
C PHE A 39 -1.08 -13.10 2.05
N PRO A 40 -0.44 -14.06 2.74
CA PRO A 40 0.97 -14.31 2.54
C PRO A 40 1.24 -15.13 1.27
N TYR A 41 2.45 -14.96 0.73
CA TYR A 41 3.03 -15.91 -0.21
C TYR A 41 3.64 -17.09 0.58
N PRO A 42 3.22 -18.35 0.35
CA PRO A 42 3.70 -19.50 1.11
C PRO A 42 5.12 -19.91 0.66
N SER A 43 6.13 -19.22 1.17
CA SER A 43 7.53 -19.52 0.91
C SER A 43 8.05 -20.71 1.74
N GLY A 44 9.12 -21.38 1.28
CA GLY A 44 9.68 -22.54 1.99
C GLY A 44 10.28 -22.25 3.37
N VAL A 45 10.41 -20.98 3.75
CA VAL A 45 11.00 -20.59 5.05
C VAL A 45 9.95 -20.49 6.16
N GLY A 46 8.65 -20.46 5.82
CA GLY A 46 7.57 -20.22 6.78
C GLY A 46 7.40 -18.73 7.09
N LEU A 47 6.61 -18.43 8.14
CA LEU A 47 6.36 -17.07 8.61
C LEU A 47 7.63 -16.43 9.18
N HIS A 48 7.82 -15.15 8.96
CA HIS A 48 8.82 -14.33 9.66
C HIS A 48 8.12 -13.40 10.68
N ALA A 49 8.89 -12.79 11.59
CA ALA A 49 8.37 -11.99 12.70
C ALA A 49 7.45 -10.82 12.29
N GLY A 50 7.56 -10.32 11.07
CA GLY A 50 6.69 -9.24 10.59
C GLY A 50 5.27 -9.67 10.21
N HIS A 51 5.02 -10.97 9.95
CA HIS A 51 3.67 -11.43 9.63
C HIS A 51 2.72 -11.37 10.85
N PRO A 52 3.09 -11.87 12.04
CA PRO A 52 2.20 -11.85 13.18
C PRO A 52 1.79 -10.44 13.61
N GLU A 53 2.60 -9.42 13.36
CA GLU A 53 2.27 -8.03 13.75
C GLU A 53 0.99 -7.53 13.07
N GLY A 54 0.92 -7.57 11.75
CA GLY A 54 -0.27 -7.14 11.00
C GLY A 54 -1.48 -8.02 11.28
N TYR A 55 -1.27 -9.34 11.30
CA TYR A 55 -2.34 -10.31 11.54
C TYR A 55 -2.91 -10.23 12.95
N THR A 56 -2.08 -9.96 13.96
CA THR A 56 -2.55 -9.73 15.34
C THR A 56 -3.37 -8.44 15.43
N ALA A 57 -2.95 -7.38 14.75
CA ALA A 57 -3.69 -6.12 14.72
C ALA A 57 -5.13 -6.30 14.20
N THR A 58 -5.28 -7.00 13.08
CA THR A 58 -6.58 -7.29 12.48
C THR A 58 -7.40 -8.22 13.37
N ASP A 59 -6.77 -9.24 13.95
CA ASP A 59 -7.41 -10.21 14.85
C ASP A 59 -7.99 -9.55 16.11
N ILE A 60 -7.29 -8.59 16.70
CA ILE A 60 -7.78 -7.84 17.87
C ILE A 60 -9.07 -7.10 17.53
N VAL A 61 -9.09 -6.36 16.43
CA VAL A 61 -10.28 -5.62 15.99
C VAL A 61 -11.41 -6.57 15.64
N SER A 62 -11.12 -7.67 14.95
CA SER A 62 -12.08 -8.73 14.63
C SER A 62 -12.75 -9.31 15.86
N ARG A 63 -11.99 -9.66 16.90
CA ARG A 63 -12.51 -10.18 18.17
C ARG A 63 -13.35 -9.15 18.92
N MET A 64 -12.88 -7.90 19.00
CA MET A 64 -13.66 -6.81 19.60
C MET A 64 -15.01 -6.63 18.87
N LYS A 65 -15.00 -6.58 17.53
CA LYS A 65 -16.23 -6.41 16.75
C LYS A 65 -17.22 -7.57 16.94
N ARG A 66 -16.72 -8.80 17.07
CA ARG A 66 -17.56 -9.97 17.39
C ARG A 66 -18.21 -9.83 18.76
N MET A 67 -17.48 -9.39 19.79
CA MET A 67 -18.02 -9.08 21.12
C MET A 67 -18.98 -7.88 21.11
N GLN A 68 -18.84 -6.95 20.16
CA GLN A 68 -19.76 -5.84 19.94
C GLN A 68 -21.03 -6.25 19.16
N GLY A 69 -21.19 -7.53 18.82
CA GLY A 69 -22.39 -8.06 18.19
C GLY A 69 -22.39 -8.02 16.66
N TYR A 70 -21.26 -7.74 16.04
CA TYR A 70 -21.12 -7.81 14.58
C TYR A 70 -21.05 -9.26 14.09
N ASN A 71 -21.53 -9.49 12.88
CA ASN A 71 -21.19 -10.69 12.11
C ASN A 71 -19.85 -10.43 11.43
N VAL A 72 -18.81 -11.15 11.86
CA VAL A 72 -17.42 -10.89 11.45
C VAL A 72 -16.98 -11.92 10.43
N LEU A 73 -16.47 -11.45 9.28
CA LEU A 73 -15.75 -12.25 8.29
C LEU A 73 -14.27 -11.91 8.39
N HIS A 74 -13.46 -12.88 8.85
CA HIS A 74 -12.00 -12.77 8.91
C HIS A 74 -11.38 -14.02 8.26
N PRO A 75 -11.20 -14.01 6.93
CA PRO A 75 -10.67 -15.16 6.19
C PRO A 75 -9.15 -15.12 6.11
N MET A 76 -8.57 -16.25 5.75
CA MET A 76 -7.15 -16.39 5.41
C MET A 76 -6.97 -17.34 4.23
N GLY A 77 -5.97 -17.08 3.41
CA GLY A 77 -5.58 -17.89 2.26
C GLY A 77 -4.16 -17.55 1.80
N TYR A 78 -3.84 -17.92 0.56
CA TYR A 78 -2.47 -17.86 0.09
C TYR A 78 -2.40 -17.31 -1.34
N ASP A 79 -1.52 -16.32 -1.52
CA ASP A 79 -1.04 -15.91 -2.84
C ASP A 79 0.04 -16.91 -3.25
N SER A 80 -0.31 -17.89 -4.08
CA SER A 80 0.49 -19.10 -4.25
C SER A 80 1.08 -19.28 -5.65
N PHE A 81 0.76 -18.41 -6.62
CA PHE A 81 1.50 -18.29 -7.85
C PHE A 81 2.70 -17.36 -7.68
N GLY A 82 3.79 -17.58 -8.41
CA GLY A 82 4.93 -16.67 -8.43
C GLY A 82 6.29 -17.35 -8.51
N LEU A 83 7.33 -16.51 -8.57
CA LEU A 83 8.71 -16.89 -8.83
C LEU A 83 9.33 -17.90 -7.85
N PRO A 84 9.09 -17.88 -6.52
CA PRO A 84 9.78 -18.83 -5.65
C PRO A 84 9.48 -20.30 -5.93
N ALA A 85 8.22 -20.62 -6.21
CA ALA A 85 7.82 -21.97 -6.57
C ALA A 85 8.32 -22.36 -7.97
N GLU A 86 8.34 -21.41 -8.90
CA GLU A 86 8.88 -21.61 -10.24
C GLU A 86 10.40 -21.85 -10.21
N GLN A 87 11.15 -21.07 -9.44
CA GLN A 87 12.59 -21.30 -9.26
C GLN A 87 12.89 -22.67 -8.66
N TYR A 88 12.07 -23.12 -7.71
CA TYR A 88 12.15 -24.48 -7.21
C TYR A 88 11.96 -25.50 -8.34
N ALA A 89 10.94 -25.33 -9.19
CA ALA A 89 10.68 -26.23 -10.31
C ALA A 89 11.84 -26.24 -11.32
N VAL A 90 12.38 -25.08 -11.67
CA VAL A 90 13.54 -24.94 -12.58
C VAL A 90 14.79 -25.63 -12.00
N GLN A 91 15.03 -25.52 -10.71
CA GLN A 91 16.20 -26.09 -10.05
C GLN A 91 16.10 -27.60 -9.83
N THR A 92 14.91 -28.11 -9.58
CA THR A 92 14.71 -29.52 -9.18
C THR A 92 14.08 -30.38 -10.27
N GLY A 93 13.49 -29.80 -11.30
CA GLY A 93 12.70 -30.50 -12.30
C GLY A 93 11.34 -31.01 -11.81
N ASN A 94 10.94 -30.65 -10.57
CA ASN A 94 9.67 -31.07 -9.99
C ASN A 94 8.56 -30.05 -10.23
N ASN A 95 7.31 -30.54 -10.34
CA ASN A 95 6.15 -29.67 -10.45
C ASN A 95 6.04 -28.72 -9.24
N PRO A 96 5.90 -27.39 -9.45
CA PRO A 96 5.85 -26.41 -8.36
C PRO A 96 4.63 -26.55 -7.45
N ASN A 97 3.56 -27.21 -7.89
CA ASN A 97 2.35 -27.40 -7.09
C ASN A 97 2.63 -28.18 -5.80
N GLY A 98 3.37 -29.26 -5.85
CA GLY A 98 3.72 -30.07 -4.67
C GLY A 98 4.48 -29.27 -3.60
N PHE A 99 5.43 -28.46 -4.04
CA PHE A 99 6.16 -27.53 -3.18
C PHE A 99 5.20 -26.48 -2.57
N THR A 100 4.35 -25.89 -3.36
CA THR A 100 3.36 -24.88 -2.94
C THR A 100 2.40 -25.44 -1.90
N GLN A 101 1.82 -26.62 -2.15
CA GLN A 101 0.89 -27.26 -1.20
C GLN A 101 1.55 -27.63 0.13
N THR A 102 2.81 -28.05 0.10
CA THR A 102 3.58 -28.30 1.33
C THR A 102 3.78 -27.03 2.14
N ASN A 103 4.14 -25.94 1.48
CA ASN A 103 4.32 -24.64 2.13
C ASN A 103 3.00 -24.08 2.69
N ILE A 104 1.89 -24.22 1.98
CA ILE A 104 0.56 -23.84 2.45
C ILE A 104 0.24 -24.56 3.77
N LYS A 105 0.48 -25.87 3.85
CA LYS A 105 0.27 -26.64 5.09
C LYS A 105 1.12 -26.13 6.24
N THR A 106 2.38 -25.77 5.97
CA THR A 106 3.29 -25.23 6.99
C THR A 106 2.80 -23.87 7.51
N PHE A 107 2.44 -22.96 6.60
CA PHE A 107 1.90 -21.64 6.97
C PHE A 107 0.59 -21.74 7.73
N THR A 108 -0.34 -22.60 7.27
CA THR A 108 -1.61 -22.84 7.95
C THR A 108 -1.39 -23.29 9.38
N LYS A 109 -0.48 -24.25 9.59
CA LYS A 109 -0.15 -24.73 10.93
C LYS A 109 0.42 -23.63 11.81
N GLN A 110 1.36 -22.83 11.30
CA GLN A 110 1.95 -21.71 12.04
C GLN A 110 0.91 -20.64 12.41
N LEU A 111 0.00 -20.31 11.50
CA LEU A 111 -1.08 -19.36 11.76
C LEU A 111 -2.08 -19.88 12.79
N GLN A 112 -2.39 -21.17 12.77
CA GLN A 112 -3.24 -21.82 13.78
C GLN A 112 -2.57 -21.83 15.15
N GLU A 113 -1.27 -22.09 15.21
CA GLU A 113 -0.48 -22.06 16.46
C GLU A 113 -0.45 -20.63 17.08
N LEU A 114 -0.55 -19.59 16.28
CA LEU A 114 -0.66 -18.19 16.74
C LEU A 114 -2.04 -17.82 17.27
N GLY A 115 -3.05 -18.69 17.09
CA GLY A 115 -4.38 -18.55 17.69
C GLY A 115 -5.23 -17.46 17.06
N PHE A 116 -5.05 -17.12 15.78
CA PHE A 116 -5.89 -16.17 15.07
C PHE A 116 -7.33 -16.68 14.89
N ASP A 117 -8.28 -15.76 14.84
CA ASP A 117 -9.71 -16.03 14.67
C ASP A 117 -10.15 -16.20 13.21
N TYR A 118 -9.26 -16.73 12.37
CA TYR A 118 -9.57 -16.96 10.97
C TYR A 118 -10.66 -18.00 10.75
N ASP A 119 -11.58 -17.70 9.85
CA ASP A 119 -12.52 -18.67 9.32
C ASP A 119 -11.84 -19.54 8.26
N TRP A 120 -11.31 -20.66 8.66
CA TRP A 120 -10.58 -21.61 7.78
C TRP A 120 -11.49 -22.27 6.73
N SER A 121 -12.82 -22.24 6.88
CA SER A 121 -13.74 -22.68 5.85
C SER A 121 -13.74 -21.79 4.61
N LYS A 122 -13.15 -20.61 4.72
CA LYS A 122 -13.01 -19.60 3.66
C LYS A 122 -11.64 -19.63 2.99
N MET A 123 -10.77 -20.56 3.36
CA MET A 123 -9.40 -20.63 2.82
C MET A 123 -9.39 -20.82 1.30
N ILE A 124 -8.57 -20.03 0.64
CA ILE A 124 -8.31 -20.10 -0.80
C ILE A 124 -6.80 -20.12 -1.07
N ALA A 125 -6.41 -20.63 -2.23
CA ALA A 125 -5.06 -20.50 -2.77
C ALA A 125 -5.17 -20.07 -4.24
N THR A 126 -4.45 -19.03 -4.62
CA THR A 126 -4.57 -18.46 -5.99
C THR A 126 -4.14 -19.44 -7.08
N SER A 127 -3.33 -20.45 -6.73
CA SER A 127 -2.89 -21.50 -7.65
C SER A 127 -3.85 -22.70 -7.74
N ASP A 128 -4.91 -22.72 -6.95
CA ASP A 128 -5.92 -23.78 -7.08
C ASP A 128 -6.82 -23.54 -8.30
N PRO A 129 -7.07 -24.58 -9.13
CA PRO A 129 -7.93 -24.45 -10.31
C PRO A 129 -9.34 -23.89 -10.01
N GLU A 130 -9.89 -24.25 -8.86
CA GLU A 130 -11.18 -23.76 -8.38
C GLU A 130 -11.19 -22.22 -8.16
N PHE A 131 -10.02 -21.65 -7.77
CA PHE A 131 -9.85 -20.22 -7.63
C PHE A 131 -9.53 -19.56 -8.99
N TYR A 132 -8.51 -20.01 -9.70
CA TYR A 132 -8.06 -19.32 -10.91
C TYR A 132 -9.00 -19.52 -12.12
N HIS A 133 -9.96 -20.44 -12.08
CA HIS A 133 -11.10 -20.47 -12.98
C HIS A 133 -11.69 -19.06 -13.13
N TRP A 134 -11.94 -18.42 -11.99
CA TRP A 134 -12.58 -17.10 -11.98
C TRP A 134 -11.60 -15.96 -12.28
N THR A 135 -10.34 -16.10 -11.99
CA THR A 135 -9.29 -15.18 -12.48
C THR A 135 -9.28 -15.19 -14.01
N GLN A 136 -9.29 -16.36 -14.63
CA GLN A 136 -9.37 -16.52 -16.09
C GLN A 136 -10.67 -15.96 -16.65
N TRP A 137 -11.80 -16.14 -15.97
CA TRP A 137 -13.07 -15.61 -16.38
C TRP A 137 -13.10 -14.07 -16.35
N ILE A 138 -12.59 -13.43 -15.31
CA ILE A 138 -12.50 -11.96 -15.23
C ILE A 138 -11.62 -11.43 -16.35
N PHE A 139 -10.45 -12.03 -16.55
CA PHE A 139 -9.56 -11.66 -17.65
C PHE A 139 -10.24 -11.78 -19.00
N LYS A 140 -10.97 -12.86 -19.24
CA LYS A 140 -11.75 -13.07 -20.46
C LYS A 140 -12.78 -11.96 -20.71
N GLN A 141 -13.43 -11.46 -19.65
CA GLN A 141 -14.36 -10.33 -19.79
C GLN A 141 -13.59 -9.04 -20.15
N LEU A 142 -12.46 -8.76 -19.47
CA LEU A 142 -11.60 -7.62 -19.79
C LEU A 142 -11.12 -7.64 -21.24
N TYR A 143 -10.77 -8.82 -21.75
CA TYR A 143 -10.34 -9.01 -23.14
C TYR A 143 -11.49 -8.76 -24.14
N LYS A 144 -12.68 -9.31 -23.88
CA LYS A 144 -13.85 -9.12 -24.72
C LYS A 144 -14.31 -7.66 -24.77
N ASP A 145 -14.17 -6.93 -23.68
CA ASP A 145 -14.54 -5.52 -23.58
C ASP A 145 -13.42 -4.57 -24.09
N GLY A 146 -12.27 -5.12 -24.55
CA GLY A 146 -11.16 -4.37 -25.14
C GLY A 146 -10.23 -3.70 -24.14
N TYR A 147 -10.39 -3.94 -22.83
CA TYR A 147 -9.44 -3.46 -21.81
C TYR A 147 -8.14 -4.28 -21.77
N ALA A 148 -8.19 -5.56 -22.09
CA ALA A 148 -7.02 -6.36 -22.31
C ALA A 148 -6.76 -6.51 -23.82
N LYS A 149 -5.52 -6.26 -24.27
CA LYS A 149 -5.15 -6.23 -25.69
C LYS A 149 -3.67 -6.55 -25.90
N TYR A 150 -3.32 -7.02 -27.07
CA TYR A 150 -1.92 -7.18 -27.47
C TYR A 150 -1.37 -5.85 -28.00
N VAL A 151 -0.19 -5.47 -27.48
CA VAL A 151 0.51 -4.23 -27.84
C VAL A 151 1.97 -4.55 -28.11
N ASP A 152 2.52 -4.05 -29.22
CA ASP A 152 3.96 -4.08 -29.45
C ASP A 152 4.62 -2.97 -28.67
N MET A 153 5.49 -3.32 -27.72
CA MET A 153 6.08 -2.34 -26.81
C MET A 153 7.47 -2.77 -26.32
N PRO A 154 8.32 -1.82 -25.93
CA PRO A 154 9.56 -2.13 -25.25
C PRO A 154 9.27 -2.61 -23.83
N VAL A 155 9.79 -3.79 -23.49
CA VAL A 155 9.59 -4.42 -22.16
C VAL A 155 10.91 -4.61 -21.45
N ASN A 156 10.84 -4.77 -20.13
CA ASN A 156 11.98 -5.13 -19.29
C ASN A 156 12.19 -6.65 -19.38
N TRP A 157 13.13 -7.07 -20.18
CA TRP A 157 13.46 -8.49 -20.34
C TRP A 157 14.62 -8.90 -19.44
N CYS A 158 14.45 -9.97 -18.67
CA CYS A 158 15.51 -10.58 -17.89
C CYS A 158 15.84 -11.96 -18.47
N GLU A 159 17.03 -12.09 -19.06
CA GLU A 159 17.45 -13.33 -19.72
C GLU A 159 17.61 -14.48 -18.73
N GLU A 160 18.18 -14.21 -17.55
CA GLU A 160 18.42 -15.20 -16.50
C GLU A 160 17.11 -15.76 -15.90
N LEU A 161 16.09 -14.91 -15.80
CA LEU A 161 14.76 -15.34 -15.36
C LEU A 161 13.89 -15.83 -16.52
N GLY A 162 14.29 -15.54 -17.78
CA GLY A 162 13.57 -15.94 -18.99
C GLY A 162 12.19 -15.29 -19.11
N THR A 163 11.99 -14.09 -18.58
CA THR A 163 10.66 -13.45 -18.50
C THR A 163 10.72 -11.93 -18.60
N VAL A 164 9.59 -11.36 -18.99
CA VAL A 164 9.32 -9.93 -18.88
C VAL A 164 9.03 -9.56 -17.42
N LEU A 165 9.58 -8.45 -16.96
CA LEU A 165 9.37 -7.87 -15.64
C LEU A 165 8.57 -6.58 -15.75
N SER A 166 7.67 -6.35 -14.80
CA SER A 166 7.02 -5.05 -14.63
C SER A 166 8.02 -4.01 -14.10
N ASN A 167 7.66 -2.74 -14.17
CA ASN A 167 8.57 -1.68 -13.72
C ASN A 167 8.85 -1.74 -12.21
N ASP A 168 7.89 -2.21 -11.42
CA ASP A 168 8.02 -2.44 -9.98
C ASP A 168 8.90 -3.65 -9.63
N GLU A 169 9.12 -4.57 -10.57
CA GLU A 169 10.03 -5.72 -10.42
C GLU A 169 11.49 -5.41 -10.82
N VAL A 170 11.79 -4.15 -11.21
CA VAL A 170 13.14 -3.72 -11.63
C VAL A 170 13.65 -2.62 -10.72
N ILE A 171 14.81 -2.84 -10.09
CA ILE A 171 15.49 -1.90 -9.21
C ILE A 171 16.92 -1.69 -9.73
N ASP A 172 17.29 -0.44 -10.03
CA ASP A 172 18.62 -0.07 -10.52
C ASP A 172 19.08 -0.88 -11.76
N GLY A 173 18.15 -1.11 -12.71
CA GLY A 173 18.42 -1.89 -13.92
C GLY A 173 18.61 -3.39 -13.71
N LYS A 174 18.22 -3.88 -12.53
CA LYS A 174 18.30 -5.31 -12.17
C LYS A 174 16.96 -5.80 -11.67
N SER A 175 16.74 -7.10 -11.82
CA SER A 175 15.56 -7.74 -11.23
C SER A 175 15.58 -7.63 -9.70
N GLU A 176 14.46 -7.27 -9.08
CA GLU A 176 14.32 -7.25 -7.62
C GLU A 176 14.74 -8.60 -7.00
N ARG A 177 14.36 -9.68 -7.65
CA ARG A 177 14.75 -11.04 -7.27
C ARG A 177 15.95 -11.49 -8.08
N GLY A 178 17.01 -11.89 -7.39
CA GLY A 178 18.23 -12.42 -7.96
C GLY A 178 19.25 -11.36 -8.39
N GLY A 179 18.85 -10.09 -8.55
CA GLY A 179 19.75 -9.00 -8.92
C GLY A 179 20.34 -9.16 -10.32
N TYR A 180 19.61 -9.81 -11.24
CA TYR A 180 20.06 -10.10 -12.61
C TYR A 180 19.89 -8.88 -13.51
N PRO A 181 20.76 -8.71 -14.53
CA PRO A 181 20.63 -7.63 -15.49
C PRO A 181 19.29 -7.68 -16.25
N VAL A 182 18.70 -6.51 -16.44
CA VAL A 182 17.47 -6.34 -17.21
C VAL A 182 17.77 -5.47 -18.42
N ILE A 183 17.32 -5.92 -19.61
CA ILE A 183 17.47 -5.20 -20.86
C ILE A 183 16.12 -4.77 -21.44
N ARG A 184 16.12 -3.73 -22.26
CA ARG A 184 14.92 -3.34 -23.04
C ARG A 184 14.86 -4.14 -24.33
N LYS A 185 13.68 -4.72 -24.58
CA LYS A 185 13.44 -5.53 -25.78
C LYS A 185 12.03 -5.27 -26.30
N ASN A 186 11.87 -5.01 -27.58
CA ASN A 186 10.53 -4.89 -28.18
C ASN A 186 9.90 -6.28 -28.32
N MET A 187 8.71 -6.43 -27.74
CA MET A 187 7.94 -7.66 -27.77
C MET A 187 6.45 -7.35 -27.86
N LYS A 188 5.71 -8.19 -28.57
CA LYS A 188 4.24 -8.19 -28.51
C LYS A 188 3.81 -8.68 -27.13
N GLN A 189 3.13 -7.86 -26.38
CA GLN A 189 2.70 -8.15 -25.01
C GLN A 189 1.20 -8.02 -24.86
N LEU A 190 0.63 -8.92 -24.07
CA LEU A 190 -0.73 -8.79 -23.59
C LEU A 190 -0.74 -7.81 -22.41
N CYS A 191 -1.51 -6.75 -22.55
CA CYS A 191 -1.58 -5.67 -21.56
C CYS A 191 -3.02 -5.38 -21.16
N ILE A 192 -3.19 -4.83 -19.93
CA ILE A 192 -4.45 -4.23 -19.48
C ILE A 192 -4.31 -2.72 -19.53
N ASP A 193 -5.30 -2.06 -20.15
CA ASP A 193 -5.40 -0.60 -20.25
C ASP A 193 -5.80 0.00 -18.90
N GLN A 194 -4.81 0.35 -18.09
CA GLN A 194 -5.01 0.98 -16.78
C GLN A 194 -5.47 2.44 -16.91
N ALA A 195 -5.05 3.13 -17.97
CA ALA A 195 -5.33 4.55 -18.16
C ALA A 195 -6.84 4.81 -18.30
N ALA A 196 -7.59 3.83 -18.80
CA ALA A 196 -9.05 3.89 -18.87
C ALA A 196 -9.73 4.07 -17.50
N PHE A 197 -9.04 3.73 -16.42
CA PHE A 197 -9.54 3.83 -15.04
C PHE A 197 -8.95 5.04 -14.27
N ALA A 198 -8.02 5.79 -14.84
CA ALA A 198 -7.24 6.80 -14.15
C ALA A 198 -8.07 7.84 -13.39
N GLU A 199 -9.07 8.47 -14.04
CA GLU A 199 -9.93 9.48 -13.38
C GLU A 199 -10.71 8.87 -12.21
N ARG A 200 -11.29 7.69 -12.39
CA ARG A 200 -12.05 7.02 -11.32
C ARG A 200 -11.16 6.67 -10.13
N LEU A 201 -9.93 6.22 -10.40
CA LEU A 201 -8.96 5.93 -9.35
C LEU A 201 -8.59 7.20 -8.57
N LEU A 202 -8.45 8.35 -9.24
CA LEU A 202 -8.19 9.63 -8.58
C LEU A 202 -9.39 10.11 -7.75
N GLU A 203 -10.59 10.02 -8.31
CA GLU A 203 -11.83 10.40 -7.60
C GLU A 203 -12.05 9.54 -6.37
N GLY A 204 -11.89 8.21 -6.50
CA GLY A 204 -12.10 7.25 -5.42
C GLY A 204 -11.17 7.45 -4.22
N LEU A 205 -9.99 8.05 -4.40
CA LEU A 205 -9.09 8.40 -3.28
C LEU A 205 -9.73 9.37 -2.27
N ASN A 206 -10.74 10.11 -2.67
CA ASN A 206 -11.45 11.03 -1.78
C ASN A 206 -12.52 10.33 -0.92
N GLU A 207 -12.89 9.11 -1.26
CA GLU A 207 -13.96 8.34 -0.62
C GLU A 207 -13.44 7.33 0.41
N ILE A 208 -12.14 7.07 0.45
CA ILE A 208 -11.51 6.01 1.24
C ILE A 208 -10.69 6.56 2.40
N ASP A 209 -10.71 5.83 3.53
CA ASP A 209 -9.94 6.15 4.74
C ASP A 209 -8.59 5.42 4.69
N TRP A 210 -7.70 5.94 3.86
CA TRP A 210 -6.35 5.40 3.66
C TRP A 210 -5.30 6.40 4.12
N PRO A 211 -4.08 5.94 4.48
CA PRO A 211 -2.96 6.83 4.78
C PRO A 211 -2.69 7.80 3.63
N GLU A 212 -2.53 9.09 3.95
CA GLU A 212 -2.34 10.12 2.92
C GLU A 212 -1.07 9.87 2.09
N SER A 213 -0.02 9.32 2.70
CA SER A 213 1.19 8.90 1.98
C SER A 213 0.88 7.90 0.85
N THR A 214 0.01 6.94 1.10
CA THR A 214 -0.42 5.95 0.08
C THR A 214 -1.24 6.60 -1.02
N LYS A 215 -2.15 7.50 -0.67
CA LYS A 215 -2.94 8.27 -1.64
C LYS A 215 -2.03 9.12 -2.53
N GLU A 216 -1.04 9.80 -1.94
CA GLU A 216 -0.06 10.58 -2.69
C GLU A 216 0.80 9.71 -3.61
N MET A 217 1.24 8.54 -3.15
CA MET A 217 1.96 7.60 -4.01
C MET A 217 1.14 7.19 -5.22
N GLN A 218 -0.17 6.92 -5.04
CA GLN A 218 -1.06 6.58 -6.15
C GLN A 218 -1.32 7.77 -7.07
N ARG A 219 -1.57 8.98 -6.55
CA ARG A 219 -1.71 10.20 -7.36
C ARG A 219 -0.47 10.45 -8.22
N ASN A 220 0.70 10.33 -7.62
CA ASN A 220 1.98 10.51 -8.31
C ASN A 220 2.23 9.42 -9.36
N TRP A 221 1.84 8.19 -9.09
CA TRP A 221 1.96 7.07 -10.02
C TRP A 221 1.04 7.23 -11.23
N ILE A 222 -0.21 7.63 -11.02
CA ILE A 222 -1.14 7.97 -12.09
C ILE A 222 -0.62 9.17 -12.87
N GLY A 223 -0.08 10.16 -12.18
CA GLY A 223 0.63 11.29 -12.79
C GLY A 223 -0.25 12.08 -13.77
N ARG A 224 -1.49 12.42 -13.33
CA ARG A 224 -2.41 13.23 -14.11
C ARG A 224 -1.84 14.62 -14.36
N SER A 225 -1.76 15.02 -15.61
CA SER A 225 -1.34 16.36 -16.01
C SER A 225 -2.32 16.95 -17.02
N THR A 226 -2.76 18.16 -16.73
CA THR A 226 -3.59 18.95 -17.67
C THR A 226 -2.70 19.93 -18.41
N GLY A 227 -2.81 19.96 -19.71
CA GLY A 227 -2.01 20.84 -20.54
C GLY A 227 -2.62 21.04 -21.92
N VAL A 228 -1.80 21.48 -22.83
CA VAL A 228 -2.18 21.76 -24.23
C VAL A 228 -1.31 20.94 -25.17
N GLU A 229 -1.94 20.20 -26.05
CA GLU A 229 -1.27 19.61 -27.20
C GLU A 229 -1.25 20.61 -28.33
N VAL A 230 -0.06 20.89 -28.85
CA VAL A 230 0.15 21.92 -29.90
C VAL A 230 0.85 21.29 -31.09
N GLN A 231 0.32 21.55 -32.29
CA GLN A 231 0.92 21.07 -33.54
C GLN A 231 1.97 22.05 -34.04
N PHE A 232 3.13 21.53 -34.37
CA PHE A 232 4.26 22.25 -34.97
C PHE A 232 4.48 21.78 -36.41
N GLU A 233 4.93 22.70 -37.29
CA GLU A 233 5.32 22.38 -38.64
C GLU A 233 6.85 22.26 -38.77
N ILE A 234 7.27 21.34 -39.63
CA ILE A 234 8.70 21.15 -40.01
C ILE A 234 8.98 21.89 -41.30
N VAL A 235 10.03 22.69 -41.32
CA VAL A 235 10.48 23.40 -42.52
C VAL A 235 10.70 22.41 -43.67
N GLY A 236 10.05 22.64 -44.80
CA GLY A 236 10.08 21.71 -45.93
C GLY A 236 9.10 20.57 -45.88
N GLY A 237 8.14 20.59 -44.93
CA GLY A 237 7.01 19.67 -44.83
C GLY A 237 7.12 18.65 -43.73
N GLY A 238 5.96 18.25 -43.23
CA GLY A 238 5.79 17.39 -42.07
C GLY A 238 5.25 18.19 -40.87
N LYS A 239 4.57 17.49 -39.97
CA LYS A 239 3.99 18.06 -38.74
C LYS A 239 4.20 17.09 -37.59
N PHE A 240 4.29 17.62 -36.41
CA PHE A 240 4.29 16.85 -35.17
C PHE A 240 3.60 17.62 -34.06
N SER A 241 3.14 16.94 -33.02
CA SER A 241 2.54 17.58 -31.84
C SER A 241 3.47 17.49 -30.64
N ILE A 242 3.37 18.48 -29.76
CA ILE A 242 3.95 18.43 -28.41
C ILE A 242 2.85 18.53 -27.38
N PHE A 243 3.07 18.05 -26.18
CA PHE A 243 2.25 18.30 -25.01
C PHE A 243 3.02 19.17 -24.02
N THR A 244 2.40 20.25 -23.54
CA THR A 244 3.00 21.09 -22.50
C THR A 244 1.98 21.46 -21.43
N THR A 245 2.44 21.51 -20.18
CA THR A 245 1.71 22.07 -19.02
C THR A 245 2.02 23.56 -18.81
N CYS A 246 2.97 24.11 -19.55
CA CYS A 246 3.49 25.46 -19.44
C CYS A 246 3.38 26.21 -20.79
N ILE A 247 2.16 26.28 -21.33
CA ILE A 247 1.91 26.92 -22.62
C ILE A 247 2.26 28.41 -22.61
N GLU A 248 2.25 29.06 -21.46
CA GLU A 248 2.65 30.45 -21.24
C GLU A 248 4.10 30.75 -21.66
N THR A 249 4.94 29.70 -21.73
CA THR A 249 6.36 29.82 -22.09
C THR A 249 6.62 29.64 -23.61
N ILE A 250 5.59 29.39 -24.43
CA ILE A 250 5.73 29.00 -25.83
C ILE A 250 6.53 30.03 -26.68
N TYR A 251 6.49 31.32 -26.36
CA TYR A 251 7.28 32.33 -27.01
C TYR A 251 8.77 32.26 -26.70
N GLY A 252 9.13 31.54 -25.62
CA GLY A 252 10.52 31.33 -25.19
C GLY A 252 11.19 30.07 -25.79
N ILE A 253 10.53 29.38 -26.72
CA ILE A 253 11.10 28.19 -27.37
C ILE A 253 12.30 28.61 -28.21
N THR A 254 13.43 27.89 -28.03
CA THR A 254 14.64 28.07 -28.82
C THR A 254 15.10 26.81 -29.54
N PHE A 255 14.61 25.64 -29.13
CA PHE A 255 14.79 24.36 -29.81
C PHE A 255 13.68 23.38 -29.48
N MET A 256 13.59 22.31 -30.27
CA MET A 256 12.67 21.18 -30.05
C MET A 256 13.48 19.94 -29.82
N VAL A 257 12.95 19.00 -29.02
CA VAL A 257 13.60 17.70 -28.79
C VAL A 257 12.63 16.58 -29.08
N LEU A 258 13.06 15.64 -29.92
CA LEU A 258 12.29 14.43 -30.28
C LEU A 258 12.85 13.20 -29.58
N ALA A 259 11.99 12.20 -29.38
CA ALA A 259 12.40 10.91 -28.86
C ALA A 259 13.30 10.18 -29.88
N PRO A 260 14.49 9.72 -29.52
CA PRO A 260 15.41 9.04 -30.42
C PRO A 260 14.81 7.77 -31.04
N ASP A 261 13.97 7.07 -30.32
CA ASP A 261 13.29 5.84 -30.67
C ASP A 261 11.87 6.06 -31.25
N GLY A 262 11.51 7.30 -31.59
CA GLY A 262 10.21 7.67 -32.13
C GLY A 262 10.13 7.51 -33.67
N ASP A 263 8.92 7.19 -34.17
CA ASP A 263 8.67 7.02 -35.60
C ASP A 263 9.00 8.28 -36.43
N LEU A 264 8.74 9.46 -35.87
CA LEU A 264 9.01 10.74 -36.52
C LEU A 264 10.50 10.90 -36.91
N VAL A 265 11.40 10.44 -36.05
CA VAL A 265 12.86 10.49 -36.35
C VAL A 265 13.20 9.56 -37.51
N GLN A 266 12.56 8.40 -37.62
CA GLN A 266 12.73 7.49 -38.72
C GLN A 266 12.19 8.08 -40.04
N GLU A 267 11.04 8.74 -40.00
CA GLU A 267 10.46 9.46 -41.15
C GLU A 267 11.36 10.59 -41.65
N LEU A 268 11.99 11.31 -40.71
CA LEU A 268 12.88 12.43 -41.04
C LEU A 268 14.28 11.98 -41.48
N MET A 269 14.67 10.73 -41.22
CA MET A 269 16.02 10.22 -41.48
C MET A 269 16.54 10.54 -42.89
N PRO A 270 15.78 10.40 -43.99
CA PRO A 270 16.27 10.74 -45.35
C PRO A 270 16.64 12.22 -45.54
N ARG A 271 16.16 13.10 -44.71
CA ARG A 271 16.37 14.58 -44.75
C ARG A 271 17.49 15.04 -43.82
N ILE A 272 17.91 14.19 -42.89
CA ILE A 272 18.97 14.50 -41.91
C ILE A 272 20.35 14.37 -42.60
N LYS A 273 21.20 15.38 -42.39
CA LYS A 273 22.53 15.38 -43.00
C LYS A 273 23.58 14.55 -42.26
N ASN A 274 23.48 14.47 -40.92
CA ASN A 274 24.40 13.74 -40.04
C ASN A 274 23.85 12.36 -39.63
N GLN A 275 23.29 11.61 -40.60
CA GLN A 275 22.59 10.33 -40.34
C GLN A 275 23.38 9.31 -39.52
N GLU A 276 24.69 9.18 -39.75
CA GLU A 276 25.52 8.17 -39.09
C GLU A 276 25.68 8.50 -37.57
N GLU A 277 25.83 9.78 -37.25
CA GLU A 277 25.87 10.25 -35.87
C GLU A 277 24.53 10.01 -35.16
N ILE A 278 23.41 10.30 -35.86
CA ILE A 278 22.06 10.08 -35.30
C ILE A 278 21.81 8.59 -35.07
N LYS A 279 22.13 7.71 -35.97
CA LYS A 279 22.00 6.25 -35.82
C LYS A 279 22.81 5.73 -34.63
N ALA A 280 24.05 6.20 -34.47
CA ALA A 280 24.90 5.83 -33.34
C ALA A 280 24.29 6.28 -32.01
N TYR A 281 23.78 7.53 -31.93
CA TYR A 281 23.13 8.05 -30.74
C TYR A 281 21.84 7.29 -30.41
N ILE A 282 21.01 6.93 -31.39
CA ILE A 282 19.82 6.10 -31.22
C ILE A 282 20.18 4.75 -30.58
N GLN A 283 21.21 4.06 -31.13
CA GLN A 283 21.67 2.77 -30.63
C GLN A 283 22.14 2.87 -29.17
N GLU A 284 22.91 3.90 -28.83
CA GLU A 284 23.32 4.15 -27.43
C GLU A 284 22.14 4.38 -26.50
N THR A 285 21.20 5.23 -26.93
CA THR A 285 20.06 5.63 -26.10
C THR A 285 19.08 4.48 -25.85
N VAL A 286 18.79 3.68 -26.88
CA VAL A 286 17.87 2.53 -26.77
C VAL A 286 18.42 1.47 -25.80
N SER A 287 19.73 1.40 -25.60
CA SER A 287 20.35 0.49 -24.62
C SER A 287 20.18 0.94 -23.17
N LYS A 288 19.83 2.20 -22.91
CA LYS A 288 19.62 2.76 -21.56
C LYS A 288 18.22 2.41 -21.03
N SER A 289 18.09 2.21 -19.71
CA SER A 289 16.78 2.06 -19.08
C SER A 289 15.99 3.37 -19.10
N GLU A 290 14.66 3.32 -19.01
CA GLU A 290 13.85 4.54 -18.90
C GLU A 290 14.21 5.36 -17.66
N MET A 291 14.56 4.69 -16.57
CA MET A 291 14.98 5.33 -15.33
C MET A 291 16.30 6.09 -15.54
N ASP A 292 17.29 5.48 -16.21
CA ASP A 292 18.53 6.15 -16.57
C ASP A 292 18.32 7.35 -17.50
N ARG A 293 17.34 7.27 -18.41
CA ARG A 293 16.97 8.34 -19.34
C ARG A 293 16.25 9.51 -18.63
N THR A 294 15.46 9.24 -17.60
CA THR A 294 14.60 10.24 -16.94
C THR A 294 15.14 10.76 -15.60
N GLU A 295 16.21 10.16 -15.07
CA GLU A 295 16.77 10.55 -13.79
C GLU A 295 17.31 11.99 -13.81
N LEU A 296 16.84 12.81 -12.85
CA LEU A 296 17.12 14.24 -12.78
C LEU A 296 18.61 14.59 -12.55
N ASN A 297 19.36 13.68 -11.95
CA ASN A 297 20.76 13.92 -11.56
C ASN A 297 21.80 13.49 -12.60
N LYS A 298 21.39 12.88 -13.71
CA LYS A 298 22.30 12.53 -14.81
C LYS A 298 22.29 13.63 -15.86
N GLY A 299 23.46 14.01 -16.36
CA GLY A 299 23.60 14.97 -17.45
C GLY A 299 22.78 14.52 -18.66
N LYS A 300 21.93 15.40 -19.17
CA LYS A 300 21.10 15.13 -20.36
C LYS A 300 21.95 15.20 -21.59
N THR A 301 21.82 14.17 -22.45
CA THR A 301 22.53 14.11 -23.72
C THR A 301 21.56 14.29 -24.89
N GLY A 302 22.08 14.69 -26.01
CA GLY A 302 21.29 14.83 -27.25
C GLY A 302 22.16 15.09 -28.46
N CYS A 303 21.54 14.94 -29.62
CA CYS A 303 22.20 15.15 -30.89
C CYS A 303 21.30 16.01 -31.81
N ARG A 304 21.89 16.99 -32.50
CA ARG A 304 21.17 17.87 -33.42
C ARG A 304 20.83 17.13 -34.69
N LEU A 305 19.62 17.28 -35.18
CA LEU A 305 19.21 16.79 -36.50
C LEU A 305 19.58 17.85 -37.54
N GLU A 306 20.77 17.71 -38.13
CA GLU A 306 21.24 18.70 -39.11
C GLU A 306 20.34 18.76 -40.35
N GLY A 307 19.91 19.96 -40.69
CA GLY A 307 19.00 20.22 -41.79
C GLY A 307 17.51 20.15 -41.49
N ILE A 308 17.16 19.83 -40.24
CA ILE A 308 15.77 19.80 -39.75
C ILE A 308 15.53 20.99 -38.84
N LYS A 309 14.48 21.75 -39.13
CA LYS A 309 13.98 22.84 -38.29
C LYS A 309 12.48 22.76 -38.08
N ALA A 310 12.00 23.21 -36.97
CA ALA A 310 10.56 23.36 -36.66
C ALA A 310 10.18 24.84 -36.66
N ILE A 311 8.92 25.13 -36.93
CA ILE A 311 8.37 26.49 -36.92
C ILE A 311 7.56 26.67 -35.65
N ASN A 312 7.91 27.67 -34.84
CA ASN A 312 7.11 28.07 -33.69
C ASN A 312 5.80 28.71 -34.19
N PRO A 313 4.62 28.12 -33.90
CA PRO A 313 3.36 28.55 -34.50
C PRO A 313 2.87 29.93 -34.00
N VAL A 314 3.39 30.45 -32.88
CA VAL A 314 2.95 31.73 -32.34
C VAL A 314 3.65 32.96 -32.95
N ASN A 315 4.90 32.78 -33.43
CA ASN A 315 5.70 33.90 -33.95
C ASN A 315 6.45 33.58 -35.26
N GLY A 316 6.25 32.39 -35.85
CA GLY A 316 6.87 31.99 -37.12
C GLY A 316 8.38 31.75 -37.04
N ARG A 317 9.00 31.77 -35.84
CA ARG A 317 10.45 31.56 -35.70
C ARG A 317 10.83 30.10 -36.01
N GLU A 318 11.84 29.96 -36.85
CA GLU A 318 12.49 28.65 -37.07
C GLU A 318 13.41 28.29 -35.91
N VAL A 319 13.25 27.11 -35.35
CA VAL A 319 14.06 26.59 -34.25
C VAL A 319 14.70 25.25 -34.63
N GLU A 320 15.87 24.99 -34.06
CA GLU A 320 16.60 23.74 -34.31
C GLU A 320 15.90 22.56 -33.68
N VAL A 321 16.06 21.38 -34.29
CA VAL A 321 15.49 20.14 -33.77
C VAL A 321 16.60 19.20 -33.33
N PHE A 322 16.47 18.62 -32.13
CA PHE A 322 17.39 17.67 -31.57
C PHE A 322 16.66 16.34 -31.28
N ILE A 323 17.41 15.28 -31.09
CA ILE A 323 16.97 14.10 -30.35
C ILE A 323 17.64 14.11 -28.99
N GLY A 324 16.94 13.65 -27.94
CA GLY A 324 17.46 13.65 -26.58
C GLY A 324 17.04 12.42 -25.80
N ASP A 325 17.96 11.86 -25.00
CA ASP A 325 17.73 10.65 -24.22
C ASP A 325 16.62 10.80 -23.17
N PHE A 326 16.32 12.02 -22.75
CA PHE A 326 15.28 12.34 -21.78
C PHE A 326 13.85 12.46 -22.36
N VAL A 327 13.69 12.34 -23.70
CA VAL A 327 12.38 12.31 -24.37
C VAL A 327 12.04 10.86 -24.72
N LEU A 328 10.89 10.38 -24.29
CA LEU A 328 10.43 9.00 -24.51
C LEU A 328 9.38 8.97 -25.62
N ALA A 329 9.52 8.04 -26.58
CA ALA A 329 8.59 7.90 -27.69
C ALA A 329 7.16 7.52 -27.25
N ASN A 330 7.04 6.82 -26.14
CA ASN A 330 5.81 6.30 -25.60
C ASN A 330 5.23 7.19 -24.47
N TYR A 331 5.75 8.40 -24.26
CA TYR A 331 5.22 9.37 -23.31
C TYR A 331 4.79 10.66 -24.01
N GLY A 332 3.51 11.01 -23.85
CA GLY A 332 2.94 12.16 -24.55
C GLY A 332 2.96 11.97 -26.07
N THR A 333 3.57 12.92 -26.77
CA THR A 333 3.65 12.93 -28.24
C THR A 333 5.02 12.47 -28.75
N GLY A 334 5.94 12.06 -27.88
CA GLY A 334 7.32 11.75 -28.25
C GLY A 334 8.15 12.98 -28.68
N ALA A 335 7.65 14.19 -28.42
CA ALA A 335 8.30 15.46 -28.72
C ALA A 335 8.06 16.47 -27.63
N VAL A 336 9.03 17.31 -27.33
CA VAL A 336 8.92 18.38 -26.35
C VAL A 336 9.45 19.71 -26.90
N MET A 337 8.85 20.80 -26.48
CA MET A 337 9.40 22.14 -26.67
C MET A 337 10.42 22.46 -25.58
N ALA A 338 11.51 23.08 -25.93
CA ALA A 338 12.55 23.49 -24.99
C ALA A 338 12.51 25.00 -24.76
N VAL A 339 12.47 25.37 -23.49
CA VAL A 339 12.34 26.75 -23.00
C VAL A 339 13.43 27.07 -21.99
N PRO A 340 14.67 27.26 -22.40
CA PRO A 340 15.85 27.32 -21.51
C PRO A 340 15.78 28.36 -20.40
N SER A 341 15.06 29.47 -20.58
CA SER A 341 14.90 30.47 -19.53
C SER A 341 13.91 30.07 -18.44
N HIS A 342 13.10 29.00 -18.66
CA HIS A 342 12.00 28.60 -17.77
C HIS A 342 11.97 27.11 -17.42
N ASP A 343 12.93 26.31 -17.89
CA ASP A 343 13.17 24.93 -17.48
C ASP A 343 14.67 24.72 -17.25
N GLN A 344 15.06 24.27 -16.06
CA GLN A 344 16.47 24.15 -15.70
C GLN A 344 17.23 23.11 -16.55
N ARG A 345 16.58 22.04 -16.98
CA ARG A 345 17.20 21.02 -17.85
C ARG A 345 17.48 21.57 -19.23
N ASP A 346 16.53 22.32 -19.77
CA ASP A 346 16.67 22.98 -21.06
C ASP A 346 17.75 24.07 -20.99
N PHE A 347 17.87 24.75 -19.83
CA PHE A 347 18.90 25.74 -19.55
C PHE A 347 20.30 25.13 -19.63
N GLU A 348 20.53 24.04 -18.91
CA GLU A 348 21.80 23.34 -18.91
C GLU A 348 22.15 22.80 -20.29
N TYR A 349 21.15 22.23 -20.99
CA TYR A 349 21.29 21.74 -22.35
C TYR A 349 21.65 22.87 -23.33
N ALA A 350 20.96 24.02 -23.23
CA ALA A 350 21.23 25.18 -24.06
C ALA A 350 22.65 25.73 -23.86
N ILE A 351 23.16 25.77 -22.61
CA ILE A 351 24.54 26.13 -22.35
C ILE A 351 25.51 25.16 -23.01
N ALA A 352 25.31 23.85 -22.81
CA ALA A 352 26.18 22.82 -23.36
C ALA A 352 26.28 22.85 -24.88
N HIS A 353 25.20 23.23 -25.57
CA HIS A 353 25.09 23.26 -27.03
C HIS A 353 25.15 24.69 -27.62
N ASN A 354 25.44 25.72 -26.83
CA ASN A 354 25.50 27.12 -27.21
C ASN A 354 24.23 27.60 -27.96
N ILE A 355 23.05 27.29 -27.39
CA ILE A 355 21.74 27.68 -27.89
C ILE A 355 21.26 28.94 -27.18
N ASP A 356 20.59 29.84 -27.90
CA ASP A 356 19.97 31.05 -27.37
C ASP A 356 18.95 30.76 -26.26
N ARG A 357 18.80 31.67 -25.32
CA ARG A 357 17.83 31.60 -24.23
C ARG A 357 16.97 32.85 -24.27
N ILE A 358 15.65 32.69 -24.31
CA ILE A 358 14.68 33.80 -24.39
C ILE A 358 13.84 33.77 -23.13
N GLN A 359 13.98 34.80 -22.30
CA GLN A 359 13.11 35.03 -21.15
C GLN A 359 11.77 35.56 -21.59
N VAL A 360 10.67 34.96 -21.14
CA VAL A 360 9.31 35.35 -21.44
C VAL A 360 8.45 35.60 -20.21
N ILE A 361 8.97 35.38 -19.01
CA ILE A 361 8.31 35.71 -17.72
C ILE A 361 9.24 36.58 -16.94
N GLU A 362 8.75 37.80 -16.51
CA GLU A 362 9.52 38.70 -15.67
C GLU A 362 9.63 38.22 -14.23
N GLY A 363 10.67 38.64 -13.53
CA GLY A 363 10.78 38.45 -12.07
C GLY A 363 12.14 38.03 -11.57
N GLN A 364 12.89 37.24 -12.32
CA GLN A 364 14.24 36.76 -11.92
C GLN A 364 15.23 36.91 -13.07
N ASP A 365 16.47 37.18 -12.73
CA ASP A 365 17.59 37.07 -13.69
C ASP A 365 17.82 35.62 -14.07
N VAL A 366 17.82 35.34 -15.37
CA VAL A 366 17.99 34.00 -15.96
C VAL A 366 19.37 33.80 -16.59
N SER A 367 20.36 34.59 -16.17
CA SER A 367 21.73 34.46 -16.66
C SER A 367 22.43 33.18 -16.19
N GLU A 368 22.21 32.79 -14.94
CA GLU A 368 22.86 31.64 -14.30
C GLU A 368 21.93 30.44 -14.07
N HIS A 369 20.60 30.67 -13.95
CA HIS A 369 19.59 29.66 -13.66
C HIS A 369 18.29 29.94 -14.41
N ALA A 370 17.52 28.92 -14.70
CA ALA A 370 16.18 29.05 -15.20
C ALA A 370 15.24 29.65 -14.13
N PHE A 371 14.22 30.38 -14.57
CA PHE A 371 13.11 30.84 -13.73
C PHE A 371 11.95 29.85 -13.91
N GLU A 372 11.87 28.87 -13.04
CA GLU A 372 11.01 27.70 -13.18
C GLU A 372 9.58 27.93 -12.70
N LYS A 373 8.67 27.05 -13.10
CA LYS A 373 7.22 27.12 -12.80
C LYS A 373 6.91 27.30 -11.31
N GLN A 374 7.58 26.59 -10.43
CA GLN A 374 7.40 26.71 -8.97
C GLN A 374 7.78 28.09 -8.43
N ASP A 375 8.59 28.82 -9.18
CA ASP A 375 9.09 30.13 -8.78
C ASP A 375 8.24 31.30 -9.29
N TYR A 376 7.49 31.13 -10.37
CA TYR A 376 6.64 32.19 -10.95
C TYR A 376 5.13 31.95 -10.83
N LEU A 377 4.67 30.72 -10.80
CA LEU A 377 3.24 30.40 -10.79
C LEU A 377 2.56 30.87 -9.49
N GLY A 378 1.44 31.58 -9.62
CA GLY A 378 0.69 32.10 -8.47
C GLY A 378 1.32 33.30 -7.77
N LYS A 379 2.41 33.86 -8.33
CA LYS A 379 3.11 35.02 -7.75
C LYS A 379 2.83 36.35 -8.47
N GLY A 380 1.89 36.34 -9.41
CA GLY A 380 1.50 37.54 -10.16
C GLY A 380 2.55 38.03 -11.18
N CYS A 381 3.52 37.16 -11.52
CA CYS A 381 4.50 37.47 -12.57
C CYS A 381 3.82 37.68 -13.92
N LYS A 382 4.41 38.53 -14.76
CA LYS A 382 3.85 38.87 -16.05
C LYS A 382 4.72 38.42 -17.20
N LEU A 383 4.08 38.23 -18.37
CA LEU A 383 4.80 37.88 -19.59
C LEU A 383 5.55 39.12 -20.12
N ILE A 384 6.75 38.85 -20.66
CA ILE A 384 7.59 39.76 -21.46
C ILE A 384 7.95 39.04 -22.77
N ASN A 385 8.37 39.78 -23.80
CA ASN A 385 8.81 39.20 -25.08
C ASN A 385 7.80 38.22 -25.73
N SER A 386 6.50 38.44 -25.50
CA SER A 386 5.42 37.51 -25.89
C SER A 386 4.35 38.22 -26.73
N GLU A 387 4.78 39.13 -27.58
CA GLU A 387 3.92 39.91 -28.52
C GLU A 387 2.67 40.49 -27.79
N GLU A 388 1.46 40.24 -28.29
CA GLU A 388 0.21 40.72 -27.73
C GLU A 388 -0.10 40.24 -26.32
N PHE A 389 0.56 39.21 -25.82
CA PHE A 389 0.39 38.68 -24.47
C PHE A 389 1.36 39.31 -23.46
N THR A 390 2.27 40.13 -23.90
CA THR A 390 3.20 40.86 -23.02
C THR A 390 2.42 41.76 -22.04
N GLY A 391 2.74 41.66 -20.74
CA GLY A 391 2.08 42.39 -19.66
C GLY A 391 0.91 41.68 -19.00
N LEU A 392 0.39 40.58 -19.58
CA LEU A 392 -0.58 39.73 -18.90
C LEU A 392 0.11 38.95 -17.76
N THR A 393 -0.64 38.63 -16.71
CA THR A 393 -0.17 37.68 -15.72
C THR A 393 0.01 36.31 -16.34
N VAL A 394 0.81 35.46 -15.73
CA VAL A 394 1.06 34.08 -16.21
C VAL A 394 -0.25 33.32 -16.36
N GLU A 395 -1.17 33.46 -15.41
CA GLU A 395 -2.47 32.80 -15.42
C GLU A 395 -3.37 33.29 -16.56
N GLU A 396 -3.45 34.61 -16.77
CA GLU A 396 -4.22 35.20 -17.87
C GLU A 396 -3.64 34.81 -19.23
N ALA A 397 -2.31 34.84 -19.35
CA ALA A 397 -1.62 34.50 -20.59
C ALA A 397 -1.80 33.00 -20.93
N LYS A 398 -1.78 32.12 -19.96
CA LYS A 398 -2.04 30.69 -20.17
C LYS A 398 -3.40 30.44 -20.82
N VAL A 399 -4.44 31.08 -20.32
CA VAL A 399 -5.81 31.01 -20.89
C VAL A 399 -5.86 31.61 -22.28
N ALA A 400 -5.31 32.84 -22.46
CA ALA A 400 -5.38 33.56 -23.70
C ALA A 400 -4.58 32.90 -24.83
N ILE A 401 -3.38 32.40 -24.56
CA ILE A 401 -2.54 31.67 -25.55
C ILE A 401 -3.20 30.35 -25.93
N THR A 402 -3.70 29.59 -24.95
CA THR A 402 -4.43 28.34 -25.22
C THR A 402 -5.60 28.59 -26.15
N LYS A 403 -6.42 29.61 -25.82
CA LYS A 403 -7.56 29.96 -26.65
C LYS A 403 -7.16 30.33 -28.09
N LYS A 404 -6.13 31.17 -28.27
CA LYS A 404 -5.63 31.58 -29.59
C LYS A 404 -5.24 30.34 -30.42
N LEU A 405 -4.46 29.41 -29.84
CA LEU A 405 -3.99 28.24 -30.56
C LEU A 405 -5.10 27.22 -30.86
N VAL A 406 -6.09 27.11 -29.98
CA VAL A 406 -7.30 26.32 -30.24
C VAL A 406 -8.16 26.93 -31.35
N ASP A 407 -8.36 28.26 -31.32
CA ASP A 407 -9.10 29.00 -32.37
C ASP A 407 -8.40 28.89 -33.75
N MET A 408 -7.08 28.78 -33.79
CA MET A 408 -6.30 28.52 -34.99
C MET A 408 -6.40 27.05 -35.47
N GLY A 409 -6.99 26.15 -34.71
CA GLY A 409 -7.13 24.73 -35.05
C GLY A 409 -5.85 23.91 -34.96
N ILE A 410 -4.83 24.42 -34.26
CA ILE A 410 -3.52 23.78 -34.10
C ILE A 410 -3.23 23.32 -32.68
N ALA A 411 -4.17 23.50 -31.77
CA ALA A 411 -4.04 23.03 -30.41
C ALA A 411 -5.34 22.47 -29.85
N LYS A 412 -5.22 21.63 -28.83
CA LYS A 412 -6.35 21.14 -28.00
C LYS A 412 -5.92 21.02 -26.54
N GLU A 413 -6.84 21.39 -25.65
CA GLU A 413 -6.66 21.04 -24.23
C GLU A 413 -6.72 19.53 -24.06
N THR A 414 -5.81 19.00 -23.28
CA THR A 414 -5.66 17.55 -23.15
C THR A 414 -5.23 17.19 -21.73
N VAL A 415 -5.69 16.02 -21.28
CA VAL A 415 -5.24 15.41 -20.04
C VAL A 415 -4.37 14.22 -20.41
N ASN A 416 -3.17 14.21 -19.88
CA ASN A 416 -2.25 13.10 -20.03
C ASN A 416 -1.99 12.45 -18.67
N TYR A 417 -1.68 11.16 -18.71
CA TYR A 417 -1.33 10.37 -17.55
C TYR A 417 0.08 9.81 -17.72
N ARG A 418 0.84 9.71 -16.64
CA ARG A 418 2.09 8.93 -16.58
C ARG A 418 1.79 7.44 -16.51
N PHE A 419 0.60 7.10 -16.07
CA PHE A 419 0.05 5.77 -15.88
C PHE A 419 -0.03 5.03 -17.22
N ARG A 420 0.65 3.89 -17.34
CA ARG A 420 0.78 3.12 -18.58
C ARG A 420 0.06 1.80 -18.49
N GLU A 421 0.02 1.07 -19.61
CA GLU A 421 -0.54 -0.28 -19.66
C GLU A 421 0.11 -1.19 -18.62
N TRP A 422 -0.69 -1.97 -17.96
CA TRP A 422 -0.22 -3.06 -17.12
C TRP A 422 0.17 -4.24 -18.00
N ILE A 423 1.48 -4.53 -18.13
CA ILE A 423 1.98 -5.71 -18.85
C ILE A 423 1.46 -6.94 -18.11
N PHE A 424 0.57 -7.68 -18.74
CA PHE A 424 -0.15 -8.77 -18.12
C PHE A 424 0.40 -10.16 -18.46
N ALA A 425 1.00 -10.30 -19.64
CA ALA A 425 1.64 -11.55 -20.04
C ALA A 425 2.98 -11.78 -19.32
N ARG A 426 3.20 -13.01 -18.87
CA ARG A 426 4.47 -13.48 -18.30
C ARG A 426 4.92 -14.74 -19.00
N GLN A 427 6.21 -14.78 -19.37
CA GLN A 427 6.87 -15.95 -19.96
C GLN A 427 7.30 -16.89 -18.83
N ARG A 428 6.32 -17.30 -18.01
CA ARG A 428 6.46 -18.16 -16.83
C ARG A 428 5.56 -19.39 -16.95
N TYR A 429 5.91 -20.44 -16.19
CA TYR A 429 5.06 -21.61 -16.05
C TYR A 429 4.05 -21.42 -14.91
N TRP A 430 4.53 -21.00 -13.73
CA TRP A 430 3.73 -20.97 -12.52
C TRP A 430 2.91 -19.68 -12.41
N GLY A 431 1.80 -19.68 -13.09
CA GLY A 431 0.83 -18.60 -13.17
C GLY A 431 -0.45 -19.10 -13.86
N GLU A 432 -1.51 -18.33 -13.84
CA GLU A 432 -2.74 -18.67 -14.54
C GLU A 432 -2.51 -18.71 -16.06
N PRO A 433 -2.81 -19.82 -16.75
CA PRO A 433 -2.74 -19.86 -18.21
C PRO A 433 -3.74 -18.85 -18.82
N VAL A 434 -3.31 -18.14 -19.82
CA VAL A 434 -4.17 -17.18 -20.54
C VAL A 434 -5.13 -17.95 -21.47
N PRO A 435 -6.47 -17.78 -21.31
CA PRO A 435 -7.47 -18.58 -22.04
C PRO A 435 -7.71 -18.06 -23.47
N ILE A 436 -6.66 -17.91 -24.27
CA ILE A 436 -6.70 -17.45 -25.67
C ILE A 436 -6.07 -18.48 -26.58
N VAL A 437 -6.62 -18.61 -27.78
CA VAL A 437 -6.09 -19.41 -28.88
C VAL A 437 -5.85 -18.51 -30.07
N HIS A 438 -4.64 -18.50 -30.61
CA HIS A 438 -4.27 -17.79 -31.83
C HIS A 438 -4.62 -18.62 -33.05
N LEU A 439 -5.43 -18.07 -33.96
CA LEU A 439 -5.85 -18.73 -35.18
C LEU A 439 -4.89 -18.45 -36.34
N GLU A 440 -4.94 -19.29 -37.38
CA GLU A 440 -4.09 -19.17 -38.56
C GLU A 440 -4.33 -17.88 -39.37
N ASP A 441 -5.53 -17.30 -39.26
CA ASP A 441 -5.90 -16.05 -39.93
C ASP A 441 -5.42 -14.79 -39.19
N GLY A 442 -4.73 -14.98 -38.03
CA GLY A 442 -4.20 -13.90 -37.19
C GLY A 442 -5.20 -13.33 -36.20
N THR A 443 -6.40 -13.89 -36.10
CA THR A 443 -7.40 -13.51 -35.08
C THR A 443 -7.25 -14.38 -33.82
N ASP A 444 -7.83 -13.90 -32.73
CA ASP A 444 -7.79 -14.60 -31.45
C ASP A 444 -9.15 -15.20 -31.12
N TYR A 445 -9.14 -16.43 -30.66
CA TYR A 445 -10.32 -17.12 -30.11
C TYR A 445 -10.20 -17.23 -28.60
N VAL A 446 -11.18 -16.66 -27.90
CA VAL A 446 -11.26 -16.72 -26.44
C VAL A 446 -12.00 -17.99 -26.04
N LEU A 447 -11.42 -18.81 -25.18
CA LEU A 447 -12.04 -20.05 -24.74
C LEU A 447 -13.45 -19.83 -24.16
N PRO A 448 -14.44 -20.68 -24.45
CA PRO A 448 -15.75 -20.61 -23.83
C PRO A 448 -15.69 -20.89 -22.34
N ASP A 449 -16.76 -20.52 -21.59
CA ASP A 449 -16.79 -20.68 -20.13
C ASP A 449 -16.72 -22.15 -19.70
N GLU A 450 -17.26 -23.05 -20.52
CA GLU A 450 -17.30 -24.50 -20.29
C GLU A 450 -15.91 -25.15 -20.37
N GLU A 451 -14.93 -24.47 -20.96
CA GLU A 451 -13.55 -24.94 -21.04
C GLU A 451 -12.64 -24.33 -19.97
N LEU A 452 -13.22 -23.52 -19.07
CA LEU A 452 -12.50 -23.02 -17.90
C LEU A 452 -12.73 -23.95 -16.70
N PRO A 453 -11.74 -24.13 -15.81
CA PRO A 453 -10.40 -23.52 -15.88
C PRO A 453 -9.53 -24.23 -16.91
N LEU A 454 -8.75 -23.43 -17.66
CA LEU A 454 -7.65 -23.94 -18.47
C LEU A 454 -6.52 -24.35 -17.53
N ILE A 455 -6.23 -25.64 -17.45
CA ILE A 455 -5.27 -26.21 -16.49
C ILE A 455 -3.85 -26.18 -17.05
N LEU A 456 -2.87 -25.88 -16.17
CA LEU A 456 -1.45 -25.99 -16.49
C LEU A 456 -1.07 -27.47 -16.80
N PRO A 457 -0.38 -27.73 -17.91
CA PRO A 457 0.14 -29.07 -18.21
C PRO A 457 1.38 -29.37 -17.36
N GLU A 458 1.64 -30.63 -17.07
CA GLU A 458 2.95 -31.03 -16.56
C GLU A 458 4.02 -30.90 -17.64
N LEU A 459 5.23 -30.47 -17.24
CA LEU A 459 6.38 -30.33 -18.12
C LEU A 459 7.55 -31.18 -17.62
N GLU A 460 8.36 -31.66 -18.55
CA GLU A 460 9.66 -32.28 -18.25
C GLU A 460 10.72 -31.19 -17.94
N ASP A 461 10.59 -30.03 -18.55
CA ASP A 461 11.47 -28.87 -18.35
C ASP A 461 10.64 -27.59 -18.11
N TYR A 462 10.77 -27.01 -16.93
CA TYR A 462 10.08 -25.79 -16.49
C TYR A 462 10.83 -24.52 -16.85
N LYS A 463 11.94 -24.59 -17.56
CA LYS A 463 12.73 -23.45 -17.99
C LYS A 463 12.29 -22.97 -19.38
N GLY A 464 12.15 -21.67 -19.54
CA GLY A 464 12.02 -21.03 -20.85
C GLY A 464 13.35 -21.03 -21.60
N HIS A 465 13.32 -21.20 -22.91
CA HIS A 465 14.51 -21.22 -23.78
C HIS A 465 14.41 -20.18 -24.90
N ASN A 466 15.52 -19.49 -25.20
CA ASN A 466 15.61 -18.53 -26.32
C ASN A 466 14.53 -17.45 -26.29
N GLY A 467 14.15 -16.97 -25.10
CA GLY A 467 13.12 -15.96 -24.93
C GLY A 467 11.69 -16.46 -25.10
N LYS A 468 11.49 -17.78 -25.16
CA LYS A 468 10.16 -18.41 -25.23
C LYS A 468 9.71 -18.87 -23.84
N ALA A 469 8.41 -18.80 -23.62
CA ALA A 469 7.80 -19.25 -22.36
C ALA A 469 7.98 -20.77 -22.16
N PRO A 470 8.05 -21.26 -20.89
CA PRO A 470 8.14 -22.70 -20.63
C PRO A 470 6.99 -23.52 -21.23
N LEU A 471 5.78 -22.93 -21.33
CA LEU A 471 4.61 -23.60 -21.94
C LEU A 471 4.76 -23.88 -23.43
N GLU A 472 5.73 -23.28 -24.10
CA GLU A 472 6.12 -23.65 -25.48
C GLU A 472 6.61 -25.11 -25.58
N ASN A 473 7.13 -25.65 -24.47
CA ASN A 473 7.58 -27.02 -24.36
C ASN A 473 6.41 -28.04 -24.32
N ALA A 474 5.20 -27.57 -23.98
CA ALA A 474 3.98 -28.40 -23.92
C ALA A 474 3.38 -28.59 -25.33
N THR A 475 4.05 -29.30 -26.19
CA THR A 475 3.73 -29.41 -27.63
C THR A 475 2.33 -29.87 -27.95
N GLU A 476 1.80 -30.84 -27.18
CA GLU A 476 0.42 -31.34 -27.35
C GLU A 476 -0.60 -30.35 -26.74
N TRP A 477 -0.34 -29.86 -25.54
CA TRP A 477 -1.24 -28.93 -24.84
C TRP A 477 -1.45 -27.63 -25.63
N LYS A 478 -0.40 -27.10 -26.25
CA LYS A 478 -0.55 -25.84 -26.99
C LYS A 478 -1.34 -25.97 -28.29
N GLN A 479 -1.50 -27.16 -28.86
CA GLN A 479 -2.35 -27.35 -30.01
C GLN A 479 -3.82 -27.38 -29.59
N TYR A 480 -4.63 -26.53 -30.21
CA TYR A 480 -6.06 -26.48 -29.99
C TYR A 480 -6.80 -26.97 -31.25
N ASN A 481 -7.66 -27.93 -31.07
CA ASN A 481 -8.50 -28.45 -32.15
C ASN A 481 -9.81 -28.99 -31.56
N GLN A 482 -10.71 -28.07 -31.19
CA GLN A 482 -11.99 -28.41 -30.57
C GLN A 482 -13.09 -27.50 -31.13
N ASN A 483 -14.34 -27.95 -31.09
CA ASN A 483 -15.51 -27.17 -31.49
C ASN A 483 -15.43 -26.56 -32.91
N GLY A 484 -14.72 -27.22 -33.82
CA GLY A 484 -14.50 -26.72 -35.19
C GLY A 484 -13.48 -25.58 -35.29
N VAL A 485 -12.83 -25.23 -34.19
CA VAL A 485 -11.77 -24.20 -34.12
C VAL A 485 -10.42 -24.89 -34.02
N LYS A 486 -9.47 -24.43 -34.82
CA LYS A 486 -8.10 -24.92 -34.84
C LYS A 486 -7.11 -23.76 -34.69
N GLY A 487 -6.16 -23.91 -33.79
CA GLY A 487 -5.17 -22.85 -33.51
C GLY A 487 -4.11 -23.27 -32.51
N VAL A 488 -3.38 -22.30 -32.00
CA VAL A 488 -2.32 -22.50 -30.98
C VAL A 488 -2.68 -21.71 -29.73
N ARG A 489 -2.69 -22.38 -28.57
CA ARG A 489 -2.94 -21.71 -27.28
C ARG A 489 -1.85 -20.70 -26.99
N GLU A 490 -2.24 -19.60 -26.36
CA GLU A 490 -1.30 -18.66 -25.74
C GLU A 490 -0.41 -19.40 -24.73
N THR A 491 0.88 -19.16 -24.79
CA THR A 491 1.87 -19.83 -23.94
C THR A 491 2.42 -18.97 -22.80
N SER A 492 1.98 -17.74 -22.71
CA SER A 492 2.23 -16.91 -21.52
C SER A 492 1.22 -17.19 -20.40
N THR A 493 1.60 -16.83 -19.19
CA THR A 493 0.74 -16.87 -18.02
C THR A 493 0.43 -15.45 -17.52
N MET A 494 -0.56 -15.32 -16.65
CA MET A 494 -0.89 -14.06 -15.99
C MET A 494 0.16 -13.75 -14.89
N PRO A 495 0.29 -12.48 -14.46
CA PRO A 495 1.16 -12.13 -13.34
C PRO A 495 0.61 -12.68 -12.04
N GLY A 496 1.46 -12.92 -11.03
CA GLY A 496 1.01 -13.36 -9.71
C GLY A 496 -0.02 -12.42 -9.07
N SER A 497 0.01 -11.14 -9.44
CA SER A 497 -0.96 -10.13 -8.99
C SER A 497 -2.36 -10.26 -9.61
N ALA A 498 -2.58 -11.13 -10.58
CA ALA A 498 -3.91 -11.33 -11.17
C ALA A 498 -4.89 -11.91 -10.13
N GLY A 499 -4.51 -12.98 -9.45
CA GLY A 499 -5.33 -13.59 -8.40
C GLY A 499 -5.55 -12.66 -7.21
N SER A 500 -4.51 -11.95 -6.78
CA SER A 500 -4.60 -11.01 -5.66
C SER A 500 -5.43 -9.76 -5.97
N SER A 501 -5.73 -9.47 -7.23
CA SER A 501 -6.56 -8.33 -7.63
C SER A 501 -8.04 -8.48 -7.29
N TRP A 502 -8.51 -9.69 -6.97
CA TRP A 502 -9.94 -9.92 -6.71
C TRP A 502 -10.22 -10.93 -5.56
N TYR A 503 -9.22 -11.49 -4.91
CA TYR A 503 -9.34 -12.57 -3.92
C TYR A 503 -10.28 -12.25 -2.75
N TYR A 504 -10.37 -11.00 -2.35
CA TYR A 504 -11.27 -10.52 -1.31
C TYR A 504 -12.75 -10.75 -1.64
N LEU A 505 -13.11 -10.84 -2.91
CA LEU A 505 -14.46 -11.23 -3.34
C LEU A 505 -14.68 -12.75 -3.17
N ARG A 506 -13.66 -13.54 -3.54
CA ARG A 506 -13.77 -15.01 -3.47
C ARG A 506 -13.86 -15.53 -2.05
N TYR A 507 -13.21 -14.88 -1.08
CA TYR A 507 -13.33 -15.25 0.32
C TYR A 507 -14.78 -15.26 0.84
N ILE A 508 -15.63 -14.41 0.30
CA ILE A 508 -17.03 -14.32 0.72
C ILE A 508 -17.78 -15.62 0.41
N ASP A 509 -17.49 -16.21 -0.77
CA ASP A 509 -18.16 -17.41 -1.26
C ASP A 509 -17.20 -18.33 -2.03
N PRO A 510 -16.20 -18.95 -1.34
CA PRO A 510 -15.05 -19.57 -1.99
C PRO A 510 -15.37 -20.88 -2.74
N HIS A 511 -16.49 -21.51 -2.44
CA HIS A 511 -16.87 -22.81 -3.03
C HIS A 511 -18.00 -22.69 -4.08
N ASN A 512 -18.32 -21.49 -4.50
CA ASN A 512 -19.29 -21.27 -5.56
C ASN A 512 -18.73 -21.72 -6.91
N ASP A 513 -19.37 -22.71 -7.54
CA ASP A 513 -18.96 -23.28 -8.82
C ASP A 513 -19.67 -22.66 -10.04
N LYS A 514 -20.66 -21.79 -9.80
CA LYS A 514 -21.48 -21.15 -10.83
C LYS A 514 -21.06 -19.73 -11.17
N GLN A 515 -20.49 -19.04 -10.19
CA GLN A 515 -20.04 -17.64 -10.32
C GLN A 515 -18.93 -17.35 -9.32
N LEU A 516 -18.21 -16.25 -9.52
CA LEU A 516 -17.06 -15.89 -8.66
C LEU A 516 -17.44 -15.74 -7.18
N ALA A 517 -18.66 -15.30 -6.89
CA ALA A 517 -19.32 -15.29 -5.59
C ALA A 517 -20.79 -14.92 -5.78
N ASP A 518 -21.66 -15.27 -4.83
CA ASP A 518 -23.07 -14.95 -4.89
C ASP A 518 -23.29 -13.42 -4.84
N PRO A 519 -24.13 -12.84 -5.74
CA PRO A 519 -24.36 -11.40 -5.82
C PRO A 519 -24.96 -10.78 -4.56
N GLU A 520 -25.83 -11.49 -3.83
CA GLU A 520 -26.41 -10.97 -2.59
C GLU A 520 -25.37 -10.91 -1.48
N LEU A 521 -24.49 -11.91 -1.41
CA LEU A 521 -23.36 -11.93 -0.48
C LEU A 521 -22.39 -10.80 -0.81
N LEU A 522 -22.02 -10.60 -2.08
CA LEU A 522 -21.15 -9.49 -2.51
C LEU A 522 -21.76 -8.14 -2.13
N LYS A 523 -23.04 -7.94 -2.35
CA LYS A 523 -23.75 -6.70 -2.00
C LYS A 523 -23.73 -6.45 -0.50
N HIS A 524 -23.83 -7.47 0.33
CA HIS A 524 -23.84 -7.35 1.79
C HIS A 524 -22.42 -7.11 2.36
N TRP A 525 -21.44 -7.93 1.93
CA TRP A 525 -20.12 -7.96 2.55
C TRP A 525 -19.15 -6.90 2.05
N MET A 526 -19.31 -6.45 0.79
CA MET A 526 -18.45 -5.41 0.23
C MET A 526 -18.93 -3.99 0.59
N PRO A 527 -18.00 -3.02 0.71
CA PRO A 527 -16.54 -3.14 0.71
C PRO A 527 -15.97 -3.80 1.98
N VAL A 528 -14.71 -4.21 1.91
CA VAL A 528 -13.93 -4.62 3.09
C VAL A 528 -13.86 -3.46 4.08
N ASP A 529 -14.17 -3.71 5.36
CA ASP A 529 -14.23 -2.63 6.38
C ASP A 529 -12.85 -2.22 6.89
N LEU A 530 -11.97 -3.19 7.12
CA LEU A 530 -10.59 -2.97 7.56
C LEU A 530 -9.64 -3.85 6.77
N TYR A 531 -8.64 -3.24 6.15
CA TYR A 531 -7.58 -3.90 5.42
C TYR A 531 -6.22 -3.53 5.99
N VAL A 532 -5.43 -4.53 6.39
CA VAL A 532 -4.10 -4.32 7.00
C VAL A 532 -3.04 -4.97 6.13
N GLY A 533 -1.97 -4.22 5.83
CA GLY A 533 -0.86 -4.73 5.03
C GLY A 533 0.22 -3.69 4.76
N GLY A 534 1.31 -4.12 4.13
CA GLY A 534 2.50 -3.30 3.93
C GLY A 534 2.32 -2.14 2.93
N PRO A 535 3.05 -1.02 3.13
CA PRO A 535 2.99 0.14 2.23
C PRO A 535 3.60 -0.11 0.85
N GLU A 536 4.42 -1.15 0.68
CA GLU A 536 5.04 -1.55 -0.58
C GLU A 536 4.03 -1.93 -1.67
N HIS A 537 2.79 -2.21 -1.27
CA HIS A 537 1.71 -2.58 -2.19
C HIS A 537 0.93 -1.37 -2.74
N ALA A 538 1.31 -0.14 -2.38
CA ALA A 538 0.57 1.08 -2.72
C ALA A 538 0.32 1.26 -4.22
N VAL A 539 1.34 1.06 -5.04
CA VAL A 539 1.28 1.25 -6.51
C VAL A 539 1.19 -0.06 -7.32
N GLY A 540 1.22 -1.21 -6.63
CA GLY A 540 1.04 -2.55 -7.20
C GLY A 540 -0.34 -3.11 -6.88
N HIS A 541 -0.38 -4.07 -5.95
CA HIS A 541 -1.58 -4.81 -5.55
C HIS A 541 -2.80 -3.91 -5.28
N LEU A 542 -2.65 -2.84 -4.52
CA LEU A 542 -3.77 -1.94 -4.19
C LEU A 542 -4.35 -1.23 -5.42
N MET A 543 -3.50 -0.83 -6.37
CA MET A 543 -3.96 -0.25 -7.63
C MET A 543 -4.69 -1.28 -8.49
N TYR A 544 -4.12 -2.47 -8.65
CA TYR A 544 -4.71 -3.53 -9.45
C TYR A 544 -6.05 -4.00 -8.89
N SER A 545 -6.15 -4.12 -7.58
CA SER A 545 -7.43 -4.44 -6.91
C SER A 545 -8.50 -3.38 -7.18
N ARG A 546 -8.13 -2.09 -7.13
CA ARG A 546 -9.05 -0.99 -7.42
C ARG A 546 -9.49 -0.98 -8.89
N ILE A 547 -8.59 -1.26 -9.82
CA ILE A 547 -8.88 -1.36 -11.27
C ILE A 547 -9.87 -2.50 -11.52
N TRP A 548 -9.56 -3.70 -11.04
CA TRP A 548 -10.44 -4.87 -11.25
C TRP A 548 -11.80 -4.69 -10.58
N ASN A 549 -11.84 -4.14 -9.38
CA ASN A 549 -13.09 -3.87 -8.68
C ASN A 549 -13.95 -2.82 -9.41
N ASN A 550 -13.34 -1.74 -9.93
CA ASN A 550 -14.04 -0.75 -10.76
C ASN A 550 -14.61 -1.38 -12.03
N TYR A 551 -13.86 -2.27 -12.68
CA TYR A 551 -14.34 -3.01 -13.83
C TYR A 551 -15.51 -3.91 -13.47
N LEU A 552 -15.43 -4.68 -12.39
CA LEU A 552 -16.51 -5.54 -11.92
C LEU A 552 -17.75 -4.74 -11.46
N TYR A 553 -17.54 -3.52 -10.97
CA TYR A 553 -18.64 -2.58 -10.71
C TYR A 553 -19.36 -2.19 -12.00
N ASP A 554 -18.66 -1.89 -13.08
CA ASP A 554 -19.25 -1.58 -14.38
C ASP A 554 -20.03 -2.77 -14.96
N LYS A 555 -19.59 -3.98 -14.68
CA LYS A 555 -20.32 -5.22 -15.06
C LYS A 555 -21.51 -5.52 -14.15
N GLY A 556 -21.74 -4.72 -13.09
CA GLY A 556 -22.83 -4.94 -12.13
C GLY A 556 -22.60 -6.13 -11.19
N ILE A 557 -21.38 -6.64 -11.07
CA ILE A 557 -21.04 -7.80 -10.23
C ILE A 557 -20.83 -7.37 -8.78
N VAL A 558 -20.20 -6.22 -8.54
CA VAL A 558 -20.05 -5.62 -7.22
C VAL A 558 -20.81 -4.30 -7.14
N ALA A 559 -21.26 -3.93 -5.93
CA ALA A 559 -22.08 -2.73 -5.72
C ALA A 559 -21.24 -1.49 -5.30
N CYS A 560 -19.94 -1.65 -5.04
CA CYS A 560 -19.04 -0.58 -4.64
C CYS A 560 -17.87 -0.42 -5.62
N LYS A 561 -17.47 0.83 -5.88
CA LYS A 561 -16.32 1.12 -6.74
C LYS A 561 -14.99 0.82 -6.04
N GLU A 562 -14.89 1.17 -4.75
CA GLU A 562 -13.68 0.97 -3.96
C GLU A 562 -13.79 -0.31 -3.12
N PRO A 563 -12.81 -1.21 -3.21
CA PRO A 563 -12.87 -2.51 -2.55
C PRO A 563 -12.58 -2.44 -1.04
N PHE A 564 -11.77 -1.49 -0.58
CA PHE A 564 -11.28 -1.39 0.79
C PHE A 564 -11.61 -0.02 1.39
N LYS A 565 -12.46 0.00 2.43
CA LYS A 565 -12.92 1.23 3.07
C LYS A 565 -11.81 1.89 3.87
N LYS A 566 -11.19 1.13 4.79
CA LYS A 566 -10.08 1.59 5.63
C LYS A 566 -8.84 0.73 5.41
N LEU A 567 -7.72 1.39 5.16
CA LEU A 567 -6.41 0.76 5.03
C LEU A 567 -5.51 1.22 6.16
N VAL A 568 -4.81 0.27 6.77
CA VAL A 568 -3.79 0.54 7.78
C VAL A 568 -2.50 -0.18 7.40
N HIS A 569 -1.40 0.54 7.44
CA HIS A 569 -0.08 -0.05 7.25
C HIS A 569 0.54 -0.39 8.60
N GLN A 570 1.06 -1.62 8.73
CA GLN A 570 1.96 -1.94 9.82
C GLN A 570 3.38 -1.50 9.47
N GLY A 571 4.15 -1.16 10.50
CA GLY A 571 5.58 -0.89 10.38
C GLY A 571 6.36 -2.18 10.12
N MET A 572 7.66 -2.04 9.98
CA MET A 572 8.55 -3.19 9.78
C MET A 572 9.17 -3.60 11.11
N ILE A 573 9.13 -4.88 11.45
CA ILE A 573 9.91 -5.42 12.54
C ILE A 573 11.34 -5.64 12.05
N LEU A 574 12.27 -4.90 12.65
CA LEU A 574 13.68 -4.94 12.35
C LEU A 574 14.42 -5.93 13.27
N GLY A 575 15.58 -6.39 12.84
CA GLY A 575 16.48 -7.13 13.73
C GLY A 575 16.93 -6.29 14.92
N GLU A 576 17.56 -6.91 15.94
CA GLU A 576 18.12 -6.19 17.10
C GLU A 576 19.19 -5.16 16.70
N ASN A 577 19.76 -5.29 15.51
CA ASN A 577 20.70 -4.34 14.90
C ASN A 577 20.02 -3.14 14.20
N GLY A 578 18.69 -3.03 14.24
CA GLY A 578 17.92 -1.96 13.59
C GLY A 578 17.84 -2.05 12.07
N ILE A 579 18.22 -3.19 11.48
CA ILE A 579 18.20 -3.42 10.02
C ILE A 579 17.11 -4.44 9.69
N LYS A 580 16.53 -4.34 8.49
CA LYS A 580 15.55 -5.30 7.98
C LYS A 580 16.08 -6.74 8.10
N MET A 581 15.30 -7.62 8.71
CA MET A 581 15.61 -9.05 8.79
C MET A 581 15.69 -9.67 7.40
N GLY A 582 16.72 -10.47 7.15
CA GLY A 582 16.89 -11.12 5.86
C GLY A 582 18.15 -11.96 5.75
N LYS A 583 18.32 -12.61 4.60
CA LYS A 583 19.43 -13.54 4.33
C LYS A 583 20.84 -12.94 4.50
N ARG A 584 20.95 -11.62 4.37
CA ARG A 584 22.23 -10.90 4.54
C ARG A 584 22.72 -10.92 5.99
N PHE A 585 21.80 -10.97 6.96
CA PHE A 585 22.10 -10.98 8.38
C PHE A 585 21.32 -12.06 9.11
N PRO A 586 21.55 -13.35 8.81
CA PRO A 586 20.74 -14.47 9.32
C PRO A 586 20.72 -14.57 10.85
N LYS A 587 21.75 -14.10 11.53
CA LYS A 587 21.84 -14.06 13.00
C LYS A 587 20.71 -13.26 13.67
N TYR A 588 20.18 -12.24 12.96
CA TYR A 588 19.16 -11.35 13.49
C TYR A 588 17.75 -11.68 12.99
N VAL A 589 17.60 -12.76 12.21
CA VAL A 589 16.29 -13.24 11.76
C VAL A 589 15.61 -13.97 12.91
N VAL A 590 14.39 -13.53 13.26
CA VAL A 590 13.57 -14.14 14.30
C VAL A 590 12.53 -15.04 13.64
N ASN A 591 12.52 -16.31 14.04
CA ASN A 591 11.49 -17.26 13.66
C ASN A 591 10.35 -17.22 14.70
N PRO A 592 9.11 -16.88 14.31
CA PRO A 592 7.99 -16.87 15.24
C PRO A 592 7.77 -18.19 15.98
N SER A 593 7.97 -19.32 15.31
CA SER A 593 7.79 -20.64 15.92
C SER A 593 8.73 -20.90 17.12
N ASP A 594 9.95 -20.35 17.08
CA ASP A 594 10.90 -20.47 18.20
C ASP A 594 10.43 -19.64 19.42
N ILE A 595 9.86 -18.45 19.14
CA ILE A 595 9.29 -17.60 20.18
C ILE A 595 8.05 -18.24 20.79
N VAL A 596 7.14 -18.77 19.96
CA VAL A 596 5.94 -19.48 20.42
C VAL A 596 6.31 -20.68 21.30
N LYS A 597 7.28 -21.47 20.89
CA LYS A 597 7.73 -22.62 21.67
C LYS A 597 8.30 -22.23 23.04
N LYS A 598 9.07 -21.14 23.09
CA LYS A 598 9.75 -20.68 24.30
C LYS A 598 8.83 -19.91 25.24
N TYR A 599 8.00 -19.03 24.73
CA TYR A 599 7.23 -18.06 25.51
C TYR A 599 5.72 -18.21 25.38
N GLY A 600 5.23 -18.86 24.34
CA GLY A 600 3.84 -18.95 23.96
C GLY A 600 3.42 -17.94 22.88
N ALA A 601 2.38 -18.29 22.13
CA ALA A 601 1.78 -17.45 21.10
C ALA A 601 1.23 -16.13 21.68
N ASP A 602 0.55 -16.20 22.80
CA ASP A 602 0.00 -15.02 23.48
C ASP A 602 1.08 -14.01 23.88
N THR A 603 2.25 -14.48 24.29
CA THR A 603 3.40 -13.63 24.60
C THR A 603 3.92 -12.92 23.36
N LEU A 604 4.06 -13.62 22.24
CA LEU A 604 4.50 -13.04 20.97
C LEU A 604 3.53 -11.94 20.51
N ARG A 605 2.23 -12.24 20.50
CA ARG A 605 1.16 -11.29 20.13
C ARG A 605 1.19 -10.05 21.00
N LEU A 606 1.25 -10.21 22.32
CA LEU A 606 1.33 -9.10 23.26
C LEU A 606 2.58 -8.26 23.06
N TYR A 607 3.72 -8.91 22.88
CA TYR A 607 4.99 -8.22 22.68
C TYR A 607 4.97 -7.36 21.41
N GLU A 608 4.55 -7.88 20.28
CA GLU A 608 4.49 -7.14 19.03
C GLU A 608 3.53 -5.95 19.07
N MET A 609 2.41 -6.10 19.77
CA MET A 609 1.45 -5.00 19.94
C MET A 609 1.92 -3.94 20.96
N PHE A 610 2.81 -4.30 21.87
CA PHE A 610 3.32 -3.40 22.91
C PHE A 610 4.60 -2.66 22.53
N MET A 611 5.36 -3.14 21.54
CA MET A 611 6.65 -2.55 21.13
C MET A 611 6.59 -1.06 20.78
N GLY A 612 5.44 -0.56 20.32
CA GLY A 612 5.21 0.82 19.88
C GLY A 612 3.99 0.96 18.98
N PRO A 613 3.75 2.14 18.42
CA PRO A 613 2.68 2.35 17.45
C PRO A 613 2.77 1.37 16.28
N LEU A 614 1.62 0.85 15.82
CA LEU A 614 1.56 -0.17 14.77
C LEU A 614 2.26 0.26 13.47
N GLU A 615 2.13 1.52 13.09
CA GLU A 615 2.64 2.07 11.83
C GLU A 615 4.15 2.30 11.82
N GLN A 616 4.80 2.26 12.97
CA GLN A 616 6.23 2.54 13.09
C GLN A 616 7.08 1.28 12.99
N SER A 617 8.19 1.36 12.26
CA SER A 617 9.20 0.31 12.26
C SER A 617 9.91 0.24 13.61
N LYS A 618 10.13 -0.97 14.11
CA LYS A 618 10.59 -1.22 15.48
C LYS A 618 11.68 -2.30 15.52
N PRO A 619 12.76 -2.12 16.28
CA PRO A 619 13.77 -3.16 16.46
C PRO A 619 13.25 -4.25 17.41
N TRP A 620 13.54 -5.50 17.09
CA TRP A 620 13.24 -6.65 17.94
C TRP A 620 14.06 -6.60 19.25
N SER A 621 13.47 -7.07 20.34
CA SER A 621 14.15 -7.22 21.64
C SER A 621 13.68 -8.46 22.38
N MET A 622 14.60 -9.40 22.63
CA MET A 622 14.28 -10.60 23.42
C MET A 622 13.91 -10.23 24.87
N ALA A 623 14.53 -9.20 25.45
CA ALA A 623 14.16 -8.70 26.79
C ALA A 623 12.70 -8.19 26.85
N GLY A 624 12.17 -7.68 25.73
CA GLY A 624 10.78 -7.32 25.60
C GLY A 624 9.84 -8.52 25.67
N CYS A 625 10.21 -9.63 25.05
CA CYS A 625 9.46 -10.90 25.15
C CYS A 625 9.43 -11.41 26.61
N ASP A 626 10.56 -11.37 27.32
CA ASP A 626 10.62 -11.73 28.74
C ASP A 626 9.71 -10.82 29.58
N GLY A 627 9.66 -9.52 29.27
CA GLY A 627 8.78 -8.55 29.93
C GLY A 627 7.29 -8.86 29.70
N ALA A 628 6.91 -9.13 28.45
CA ALA A 628 5.53 -9.50 28.09
C ALA A 628 5.10 -10.79 28.79
N ARG A 629 5.95 -11.80 28.80
CA ARG A 629 5.65 -13.07 29.50
C ARG A 629 5.43 -12.85 30.99
N ARG A 630 6.32 -12.13 31.66
CA ARG A 630 6.18 -11.81 33.09
C ARG A 630 4.88 -11.07 33.39
N TRP A 631 4.46 -10.19 32.53
CA TRP A 631 3.20 -9.46 32.71
C TRP A 631 1.98 -10.38 32.58
N ILE A 632 1.95 -11.26 31.59
CA ILE A 632 0.89 -12.29 31.46
C ILE A 632 0.81 -13.16 32.71
N ASP A 633 1.94 -13.67 33.19
CA ASP A 633 2.00 -14.48 34.42
C ASP A 633 1.50 -13.68 35.65
N ARG A 634 1.75 -12.38 35.69
CA ARG A 634 1.30 -11.48 36.74
C ARG A 634 -0.22 -11.28 36.70
N VAL A 635 -0.80 -11.13 35.52
CA VAL A 635 -2.25 -11.02 35.33
C VAL A 635 -2.95 -12.31 35.77
N TYR A 636 -2.42 -13.44 35.30
CA TYR A 636 -2.94 -14.77 35.70
C TYR A 636 -2.92 -14.97 37.20
N ARG A 637 -1.82 -14.65 37.86
CA ARG A 637 -1.74 -14.71 39.34
C ARG A 637 -2.75 -13.82 40.01
N LEU A 638 -2.95 -12.63 39.54
CA LEU A 638 -3.89 -11.68 40.12
C LEU A 638 -5.34 -12.20 40.09
N PHE A 639 -5.78 -12.66 38.95
CA PHE A 639 -7.19 -13.03 38.77
C PHE A 639 -7.51 -14.48 39.18
N ILE A 640 -6.54 -15.39 39.15
CA ILE A 640 -6.77 -16.81 39.34
C ILE A 640 -6.17 -17.33 40.65
N GLU A 641 -4.97 -16.92 41.02
CA GLU A 641 -4.23 -17.52 42.14
C GLU A 641 -4.26 -16.66 43.42
N SER A 642 -4.54 -15.35 43.35
CA SER A 642 -4.39 -14.43 44.49
C SER A 642 -5.49 -14.55 45.56
N GLY A 643 -6.65 -15.09 45.20
CA GLY A 643 -7.82 -15.12 46.06
C GLY A 643 -8.49 -13.75 46.29
N LYS A 644 -8.11 -12.72 45.53
CA LYS A 644 -8.67 -11.34 45.66
C LYS A 644 -10.04 -11.16 44.98
N ILE A 645 -10.45 -12.09 44.10
CA ILE A 645 -11.71 -11.96 43.37
C ILE A 645 -12.91 -12.10 44.32
N THR A 646 -13.83 -11.15 44.24
CA THR A 646 -15.03 -11.11 45.07
C THR A 646 -16.24 -10.62 44.29
N ASP A 647 -17.44 -11.04 44.73
CA ASP A 647 -18.71 -10.61 44.13
C ASP A 647 -19.17 -9.22 44.65
N THR A 648 -18.47 -8.65 45.66
CA THR A 648 -18.80 -7.37 46.25
C THR A 648 -17.86 -6.28 45.70
N ASN A 649 -18.46 -5.18 45.23
CA ASN A 649 -17.73 -3.99 44.82
C ASN A 649 -17.54 -3.02 45.98
N ASP A 650 -16.30 -2.75 46.36
CA ASP A 650 -15.95 -1.74 47.38
C ASP A 650 -15.74 -0.32 46.79
N GLY A 651 -15.89 -0.18 45.47
CA GLY A 651 -15.79 1.10 44.75
C GLY A 651 -14.37 1.60 44.51
N LYS A 652 -13.33 1.00 45.09
CA LYS A 652 -11.95 1.49 45.00
C LYS A 652 -11.39 1.43 43.58
N LEU A 653 -11.81 0.48 42.76
CA LEU A 653 -11.37 0.28 41.39
C LEU A 653 -12.33 0.86 40.33
N ASP A 654 -13.45 1.45 40.74
CA ASP A 654 -14.50 1.93 39.82
C ASP A 654 -13.93 2.88 38.74
N LYS A 655 -13.23 3.90 39.20
CA LYS A 655 -12.68 4.90 38.29
C LYS A 655 -11.69 4.30 37.27
N VAL A 656 -10.67 3.60 37.75
CA VAL A 656 -9.63 3.04 36.89
C VAL A 656 -10.18 1.98 35.93
N TYR A 657 -11.20 1.20 36.38
CA TYR A 657 -11.85 0.23 35.49
C TYR A 657 -12.60 0.92 34.35
N ASN A 658 -13.44 1.90 34.63
CA ASN A 658 -14.23 2.60 33.64
C ASN A 658 -13.33 3.38 32.66
N GLN A 659 -12.27 4.02 33.17
CA GLN A 659 -11.24 4.64 32.32
C GLN A 659 -10.57 3.62 31.42
N THR A 660 -10.29 2.41 31.93
CA THR A 660 -9.63 1.35 31.14
C THR A 660 -10.55 0.84 30.03
N VAL A 661 -11.83 0.57 30.33
CA VAL A 661 -12.78 0.13 29.30
C VAL A 661 -12.92 1.18 28.20
N LYS A 662 -13.10 2.45 28.56
CA LYS A 662 -13.19 3.55 27.60
C LYS A 662 -11.94 3.63 26.72
N LYS A 663 -10.78 3.74 27.34
CA LYS A 663 -9.49 3.90 26.64
C LYS A 663 -9.17 2.71 25.73
N VAL A 664 -9.35 1.48 26.20
CA VAL A 664 -9.08 0.28 25.42
C VAL A 664 -10.03 0.19 24.22
N THR A 665 -11.30 0.53 24.40
CA THR A 665 -12.27 0.54 23.30
C THR A 665 -11.85 1.52 22.19
N GLU A 666 -11.54 2.76 22.57
CA GLU A 666 -11.09 3.81 21.64
C GLU A 666 -9.76 3.42 20.95
N ASP A 667 -8.83 2.86 21.70
CA ASP A 667 -7.53 2.45 21.20
C ASP A 667 -7.61 1.25 20.23
N TYR A 668 -8.48 0.26 20.51
CA TYR A 668 -8.66 -0.86 19.57
C TYR A 668 -9.32 -0.42 18.26
N GLU A 669 -10.27 0.51 18.32
CA GLU A 669 -10.89 1.08 17.12
C GLU A 669 -9.91 1.91 16.28
N SER A 670 -8.97 2.59 16.93
CA SER A 670 -7.92 3.39 16.28
C SER A 670 -6.61 2.62 16.05
N LEU A 671 -6.55 1.33 16.41
CA LEU A 671 -5.37 0.46 16.34
C LEU A 671 -4.18 0.96 17.21
N GLY A 672 -4.48 1.65 18.30
CA GLY A 672 -3.51 2.13 19.29
C GLY A 672 -3.20 1.07 20.38
N PHE A 673 -2.81 -0.12 19.99
CA PHE A 673 -2.70 -1.28 20.89
C PHE A 673 -1.68 -1.10 22.00
N ASN A 674 -0.56 -0.43 21.76
CA ASN A 674 0.46 -0.18 22.77
C ASN A 674 -0.07 0.68 23.93
N THR A 675 -0.92 1.66 23.65
CA THR A 675 -1.55 2.51 24.69
C THR A 675 -2.67 1.79 25.40
N ALA A 676 -3.44 0.95 24.70
CA ALA A 676 -4.44 0.07 25.30
C ALA A 676 -3.80 -0.90 26.31
N ILE A 677 -2.70 -1.54 25.94
CA ILE A 677 -1.95 -2.44 26.82
C ILE A 677 -1.43 -1.68 28.04
N SER A 678 -0.85 -0.50 27.82
CA SER A 678 -0.39 0.36 28.93
C SER A 678 -1.52 0.72 29.90
N GLN A 679 -2.70 0.99 29.39
CA GLN A 679 -3.87 1.29 30.24
C GLN A 679 -4.31 0.06 31.05
N MET A 680 -4.31 -1.14 30.44
CA MET A 680 -4.59 -2.38 31.18
C MET A 680 -3.52 -2.66 32.24
N MET A 681 -2.27 -2.32 31.99
CA MET A 681 -1.19 -2.40 33.00
C MET A 681 -1.45 -1.48 34.19
N ILE A 682 -1.98 -0.27 33.96
CA ILE A 682 -2.38 0.65 35.04
C ILE A 682 -3.47 0.01 35.91
N PHE A 683 -4.51 -0.55 35.31
CA PHE A 683 -5.56 -1.24 36.04
C PHE A 683 -5.00 -2.38 36.91
N VAL A 684 -4.15 -3.25 36.31
CA VAL A 684 -3.54 -4.38 37.02
C VAL A 684 -2.69 -3.90 38.21
N ASN A 685 -1.96 -2.79 38.05
CA ASN A 685 -1.17 -2.22 39.13
C ASN A 685 -2.05 -1.74 40.27
N GLU A 686 -3.16 -1.06 39.99
CA GLU A 686 -4.10 -0.61 41.01
C GLU A 686 -4.82 -1.79 41.69
N ALA A 687 -5.21 -2.81 40.93
CA ALA A 687 -5.80 -4.04 41.48
C ALA A 687 -4.85 -4.82 42.38
N TYR A 688 -3.55 -4.78 42.17
CA TYR A 688 -2.56 -5.37 43.06
C TYR A 688 -2.48 -4.65 44.40
N LYS A 689 -2.72 -3.33 44.44
CA LYS A 689 -2.75 -2.52 45.66
C LYS A 689 -4.05 -2.69 46.44
N ALA A 690 -5.15 -2.99 45.74
CA ALA A 690 -6.45 -3.20 46.36
C ALA A 690 -6.48 -4.52 47.16
N ASP A 691 -7.29 -4.57 48.21
CA ASP A 691 -7.48 -5.80 48.99
C ASP A 691 -8.31 -6.83 48.25
N THR A 692 -9.31 -6.36 47.49
CA THR A 692 -10.24 -7.16 46.71
C THR A 692 -10.39 -6.61 45.28
N VAL A 693 -10.77 -7.49 44.34
CA VAL A 693 -11.09 -7.13 42.97
C VAL A 693 -12.50 -7.64 42.67
N TYR A 694 -13.36 -6.71 42.27
CA TYR A 694 -14.73 -7.04 41.88
C TYR A 694 -14.76 -7.92 40.64
N LYS A 695 -15.39 -9.10 40.75
CA LYS A 695 -15.38 -10.12 39.69
C LYS A 695 -15.77 -9.59 38.31
N PRO A 696 -16.86 -8.80 38.12
CA PRO A 696 -17.18 -8.22 36.83
C PRO A 696 -16.07 -7.32 36.23
N TYR A 697 -15.25 -6.68 37.08
CA TYR A 697 -14.13 -5.89 36.61
C TYR A 697 -12.98 -6.78 36.11
N ALA A 698 -12.67 -7.85 36.83
CA ALA A 698 -11.71 -8.86 36.38
C ALA A 698 -12.16 -9.48 35.05
N GLU A 699 -13.42 -9.85 34.93
CA GLU A 699 -14.01 -10.40 33.70
C GLU A 699 -13.97 -9.40 32.53
N GLY A 700 -14.24 -8.13 32.77
CA GLY A 700 -14.12 -7.08 31.73
C GLY A 700 -12.70 -6.91 31.24
N ILE A 701 -11.70 -6.94 32.13
CA ILE A 701 -10.28 -6.90 31.73
C ILE A 701 -9.89 -8.16 30.93
N VAL A 702 -10.33 -9.34 31.36
CA VAL A 702 -10.08 -10.60 30.65
C VAL A 702 -10.68 -10.57 29.25
N LYS A 703 -11.89 -10.05 29.07
CA LYS A 703 -12.51 -9.87 27.75
C LYS A 703 -11.65 -8.99 26.82
N MET A 704 -11.24 -7.82 27.29
CA MET A 704 -10.39 -6.91 26.51
C MET A 704 -9.02 -7.53 26.20
N LEU A 705 -8.39 -8.14 27.19
CA LEU A 705 -7.09 -8.78 27.05
C LEU A 705 -7.14 -9.99 26.13
N SER A 706 -8.24 -10.75 26.11
CA SER A 706 -8.41 -11.95 25.27
C SER A 706 -8.33 -11.64 23.78
N CYS A 707 -8.57 -10.42 23.37
CA CYS A 707 -8.38 -10.01 21.97
C CYS A 707 -6.89 -10.05 21.57
N ILE A 708 -5.99 -9.74 22.50
CA ILE A 708 -4.52 -9.78 22.27
C ILE A 708 -3.99 -11.17 22.61
N THR A 709 -4.37 -11.72 23.76
CA THR A 709 -3.89 -12.99 24.30
C THR A 709 -5.04 -14.01 24.42
N PRO A 710 -5.49 -14.58 23.28
CA PRO A 710 -6.73 -15.34 23.24
C PRO A 710 -6.71 -16.64 24.02
N HIS A 711 -5.58 -17.35 24.05
CA HIS A 711 -5.51 -18.64 24.72
C HIS A 711 -5.63 -18.50 26.23
N ILE A 712 -4.84 -17.61 26.84
CA ILE A 712 -4.93 -17.38 28.29
C ILE A 712 -6.22 -16.63 28.64
N GLY A 713 -6.75 -15.83 27.71
CA GLY A 713 -8.05 -15.18 27.89
C GLY A 713 -9.18 -16.19 28.08
N GLU A 714 -9.27 -17.19 27.19
CA GLU A 714 -10.23 -18.30 27.32
C GLU A 714 -9.99 -19.10 28.62
N GLU A 715 -8.73 -19.38 28.93
CA GLU A 715 -8.38 -20.16 30.14
C GLU A 715 -8.81 -19.44 31.42
N MET A 716 -8.49 -18.14 31.55
CA MET A 716 -8.92 -17.35 32.69
C MET A 716 -10.46 -17.23 32.76
N TRP A 717 -11.12 -17.09 31.62
CA TRP A 717 -12.57 -17.01 31.53
C TRP A 717 -13.23 -18.30 32.09
N GLN A 718 -12.73 -19.46 31.66
CA GLN A 718 -13.19 -20.74 32.16
C GLN A 718 -12.94 -20.89 33.66
N LEU A 719 -11.74 -20.51 34.15
CA LEU A 719 -11.37 -20.59 35.56
C LEU A 719 -12.14 -19.60 36.47
N LEU A 720 -12.70 -18.54 35.91
CA LEU A 720 -13.61 -17.62 36.58
C LEU A 720 -15.03 -18.19 36.66
N GLY A 721 -15.30 -19.39 36.15
CA GLY A 721 -16.54 -20.12 36.32
C GLY A 721 -17.48 -20.09 35.11
N HIS A 722 -17.00 -19.78 33.93
CA HIS A 722 -17.79 -19.76 32.72
C HIS A 722 -17.57 -21.01 31.87
N GLU A 723 -18.64 -21.58 31.31
CA GLU A 723 -18.57 -22.79 30.47
C GLU A 723 -18.49 -22.47 28.98
N SER A 724 -19.01 -21.31 28.56
CA SER A 724 -18.99 -20.84 27.17
C SER A 724 -17.66 -20.20 26.79
N THR A 725 -17.34 -20.20 25.49
CA THR A 725 -16.18 -19.44 24.97
C THR A 725 -16.35 -17.93 25.21
N ILE A 726 -15.24 -17.24 25.48
CA ILE A 726 -15.22 -15.78 25.64
C ILE A 726 -15.45 -15.05 24.31
N ALA A 727 -15.27 -15.71 23.16
CA ALA A 727 -15.27 -15.11 21.84
C ALA A 727 -16.55 -14.36 21.46
N TYR A 728 -17.69 -14.75 22.02
CA TYR A 728 -19.02 -14.19 21.75
C TYR A 728 -19.61 -13.46 22.95
N GLU A 729 -18.83 -13.27 24.02
CA GLU A 729 -19.28 -12.53 25.17
C GLU A 729 -19.44 -11.04 24.84
N PRO A 730 -20.45 -10.34 25.41
CA PRO A 730 -20.61 -8.91 25.15
C PRO A 730 -19.37 -8.11 25.59
N TRP A 731 -18.98 -7.16 24.73
CA TRP A 731 -17.90 -6.20 25.02
C TRP A 731 -18.22 -5.42 26.30
N PRO A 732 -17.24 -5.21 27.21
CA PRO A 732 -17.49 -4.48 28.45
C PRO A 732 -17.92 -3.04 28.19
N THR A 733 -18.84 -2.56 29.01
CA THR A 733 -19.32 -1.17 29.01
C THR A 733 -18.71 -0.37 30.14
N TYR A 734 -18.70 0.94 30.02
CA TYR A 734 -18.25 1.84 31.08
C TYR A 734 -19.34 2.84 31.47
N ASP A 735 -19.25 3.33 32.69
CA ASP A 735 -20.15 4.33 33.23
C ASP A 735 -19.45 5.70 33.20
N GLU A 736 -19.97 6.62 32.41
CA GLU A 736 -19.41 7.97 32.29
C GLU A 736 -19.42 8.76 33.62
N ALA A 737 -20.39 8.51 34.48
CA ALA A 737 -20.46 9.17 35.79
C ALA A 737 -19.25 8.80 36.67
N LYS A 738 -18.64 7.63 36.43
CA LYS A 738 -17.45 7.16 37.17
C LYS A 738 -16.12 7.62 36.55
N LEU A 739 -16.16 8.32 35.44
CA LEU A 739 -14.99 8.92 34.80
C LEU A 739 -14.66 10.31 35.32
N VAL A 740 -15.60 10.96 35.98
CA VAL A 740 -15.45 12.33 36.47
C VAL A 740 -14.31 12.37 37.51
N GLU A 741 -13.35 13.26 37.27
CA GLU A 741 -12.30 13.52 38.22
C GLU A 741 -12.87 14.35 39.36
N ASP A 742 -12.94 13.79 40.55
CA ASP A 742 -13.24 14.55 41.78
C ASP A 742 -12.10 15.49 42.13
N THR A 743 -10.89 15.18 41.65
CA THR A 743 -9.70 16.00 41.91
C THR A 743 -8.88 16.19 40.60
N ILE A 744 -8.20 17.31 40.52
CA ILE A 744 -7.24 17.65 39.48
C ILE A 744 -5.86 17.88 40.09
N THR A 745 -4.81 17.41 39.40
CA THR A 745 -3.43 17.73 39.81
C THR A 745 -3.09 19.15 39.41
N CYS A 746 -2.86 20.01 40.39
CA CYS A 746 -2.40 21.38 40.22
C CYS A 746 -0.88 21.45 40.34
N VAL A 747 -0.25 22.04 39.32
CA VAL A 747 1.22 22.27 39.30
C VAL A 747 1.52 23.67 39.88
N VAL A 748 2.42 23.75 40.85
CA VAL A 748 2.85 25.03 41.40
C VAL A 748 4.21 25.42 40.83
N GLN A 749 4.28 26.61 40.30
CA GLN A 749 5.49 27.24 39.82
C GLN A 749 5.88 28.44 40.65
N VAL A 750 7.17 28.63 40.86
CA VAL A 750 7.72 29.88 41.44
C VAL A 750 8.64 30.48 40.38
N ASN A 751 8.30 31.67 39.91
CA ASN A 751 9.00 32.36 38.82
C ASN A 751 9.13 31.48 37.55
N GLY A 752 8.04 30.77 37.17
CA GLY A 752 7.97 29.90 35.97
C GLY A 752 8.66 28.54 36.12
N LYS A 753 9.28 28.22 37.24
CA LYS A 753 9.90 26.91 37.50
C LYS A 753 9.02 26.06 38.42
N VAL A 754 8.71 24.82 38.03
CA VAL A 754 7.91 23.88 38.83
C VAL A 754 8.58 23.61 40.18
N ARG A 755 7.81 23.77 41.27
CA ARG A 755 8.28 23.62 42.65
C ARG A 755 7.42 22.69 43.49
N GLY A 756 6.24 22.35 43.04
CA GLY A 756 5.33 21.43 43.72
C GLY A 756 4.16 21.02 42.87
N LYS A 757 3.42 20.05 43.39
CA LYS A 757 2.12 19.59 42.86
C LYS A 757 1.23 19.28 44.04
N PHE A 758 -0.09 19.45 43.86
CA PHE A 758 -1.08 19.03 44.83
C PHE A 758 -2.38 18.62 44.12
N GLU A 759 -3.20 17.83 44.76
CA GLU A 759 -4.53 17.45 44.29
C GLU A 759 -5.56 18.42 44.79
N ALA A 760 -6.35 19.02 43.95
CA ALA A 760 -7.46 19.90 44.27
C ALA A 760 -8.78 19.33 43.74
N ALA A 761 -9.87 19.64 44.39
CA ALA A 761 -11.18 19.27 43.88
C ALA A 761 -11.48 19.95 42.55
N VAL A 762 -12.14 19.24 41.62
CA VAL A 762 -12.59 19.82 40.37
C VAL A 762 -13.56 20.95 40.66
N GLY A 763 -13.31 22.13 40.11
CA GLY A 763 -14.12 23.33 40.36
C GLY A 763 -13.69 24.17 41.57
N SER A 764 -12.55 23.82 42.23
CA SER A 764 -11.97 24.68 43.26
C SER A 764 -11.75 26.09 42.75
N SER A 765 -12.06 27.07 43.54
CA SER A 765 -11.86 28.48 43.19
C SER A 765 -10.37 28.82 43.07
N ASN A 766 -10.07 29.87 42.35
CA ASN A 766 -8.69 30.32 42.19
C ASN A 766 -8.05 30.66 43.53
N GLU A 767 -8.83 31.19 44.48
CA GLU A 767 -8.40 31.51 45.83
C GLU A 767 -8.04 30.26 46.62
N GLU A 768 -8.83 29.19 46.52
CA GLU A 768 -8.55 27.91 47.17
C GLU A 768 -7.29 27.26 46.62
N LEU A 769 -7.12 27.27 45.26
CA LEU A 769 -5.93 26.75 44.60
C LEU A 769 -4.67 27.53 44.98
N GLN A 770 -4.75 28.87 45.09
CA GLN A 770 -3.65 29.69 45.56
C GLN A 770 -3.28 29.38 47.03
N LYS A 771 -4.28 29.21 47.91
CA LYS A 771 -4.07 28.87 49.30
C LYS A 771 -3.35 27.53 49.43
N GLN A 772 -3.85 26.48 48.80
CA GLN A 772 -3.24 25.15 48.82
C GLN A 772 -1.81 25.16 48.24
N ALA A 773 -1.58 25.93 47.17
CA ALA A 773 -0.24 26.09 46.58
C ALA A 773 0.77 26.71 47.55
N MET A 774 0.30 27.67 48.38
CA MET A 774 1.13 28.36 49.37
C MET A 774 1.41 27.51 50.64
N GLU A 775 0.59 26.50 50.89
CA GLU A 775 0.75 25.57 52.04
C GLU A 775 1.78 24.47 51.77
N LEU A 776 2.22 24.28 50.51
CA LEU A 776 3.23 23.28 50.16
C LEU A 776 4.60 23.65 50.73
N GLU A 777 5.19 22.78 51.55
CA GLU A 777 6.54 22.98 52.12
C GLU A 777 7.61 23.31 51.06
N THR A 778 7.56 22.63 49.91
CA THR A 778 8.51 22.84 48.82
C THR A 778 8.38 24.24 48.23
N VAL A 779 7.19 24.80 48.20
CA VAL A 779 6.90 26.16 47.74
C VAL A 779 7.31 27.17 48.82
N GLN A 780 6.97 26.93 50.05
CA GLN A 780 7.33 27.78 51.19
C GLN A 780 8.86 27.99 51.26
N ARG A 781 9.65 26.93 51.20
CA ARG A 781 11.13 26.99 51.13
C ARG A 781 11.64 27.84 49.97
N GLN A 782 10.95 27.87 48.84
CA GLN A 782 11.36 28.68 47.67
C GLN A 782 10.98 30.14 47.82
N LEU A 783 10.05 30.45 48.68
CA LEU A 783 9.53 31.81 48.97
C LEU A 783 10.20 32.45 50.20
N GLU A 784 10.98 31.69 50.96
CA GLU A 784 11.70 32.17 52.12
C GLU A 784 12.57 33.37 51.78
N GLY A 785 12.37 34.50 52.47
CA GLY A 785 13.09 35.75 52.23
C GLY A 785 12.69 36.50 50.95
N LYS A 786 11.62 36.10 50.27
CA LYS A 786 11.13 36.75 49.04
C LYS A 786 9.81 37.45 49.28
N THR A 787 9.60 38.53 48.54
CA THR A 787 8.32 39.23 48.49
C THR A 787 7.48 38.74 47.31
N ILE A 788 6.27 38.20 47.58
CA ILE A 788 5.32 37.76 46.55
C ILE A 788 4.74 38.99 45.87
N ARG A 789 4.87 39.07 44.55
CA ARG A 789 4.36 40.18 43.71
C ARG A 789 3.02 39.85 43.11
N LYS A 790 2.81 38.61 42.69
CA LYS A 790 1.59 38.15 42.03
C LYS A 790 1.47 36.63 42.12
N VAL A 791 0.24 36.14 42.28
CA VAL A 791 -0.11 34.73 42.12
C VAL A 791 -1.10 34.62 40.94
N ILE A 792 -0.78 33.78 39.96
CA ILE A 792 -1.58 33.63 38.73
C ILE A 792 -2.03 32.18 38.64
N VAL A 793 -3.34 31.97 38.56
CA VAL A 793 -3.90 30.65 38.26
C VAL A 793 -4.23 30.56 36.79
N VAL A 794 -3.71 29.55 36.09
CA VAL A 794 -3.93 29.34 34.65
C VAL A 794 -4.78 28.09 34.46
N LYS A 795 -5.95 28.29 33.86
CA LYS A 795 -6.93 27.23 33.56
C LYS A 795 -7.23 26.25 34.72
N GLY A 796 -7.14 26.72 35.98
CA GLY A 796 -7.37 25.85 37.12
C GLY A 796 -6.38 24.71 37.36
N LYS A 797 -5.29 24.64 36.61
CA LYS A 797 -4.29 23.53 36.64
C LYS A 797 -2.87 23.97 36.99
N VAL A 798 -2.55 25.23 36.87
CA VAL A 798 -1.22 25.75 37.17
C VAL A 798 -1.35 27.00 38.06
N VAL A 799 -0.66 27.00 39.18
CA VAL A 799 -0.51 28.16 40.06
C VAL A 799 0.92 28.67 39.93
N ASN A 800 1.10 29.83 39.32
CA ASN A 800 2.43 30.44 39.15
C ASN A 800 2.57 31.62 40.17
N ILE A 801 3.54 31.53 41.05
CA ILE A 801 3.85 32.54 42.08
C ILE A 801 5.06 33.34 41.58
N VAL A 802 4.85 34.64 41.40
CA VAL A 802 5.92 35.56 41.03
C VAL A 802 6.44 36.23 42.29
N ALA A 803 7.69 36.00 42.62
CA ALA A 803 8.33 36.52 43.85
C ALA A 803 9.74 36.99 43.57
N ASN A 804 10.17 38.06 44.24
CA ASN A 804 11.53 38.64 44.17
C ASN A 804 12.13 38.90 45.54
#